data_356c1f754cc53fb9fdd038d9367b2347
#
_entry.id   356c1f754cc53fb9fdd038d9367b2347
#
_cell.length_a   1.000
_cell.length_b   1.000
_cell.length_c   1.000
_cell.angle_alpha   90.00
_cell.angle_beta   90.00
_cell.angle_gamma   90.00
#
_symmetry.space_group_name_H-M   'P 1'
#
loop_
_entity.id
_entity.type
_entity.pdbx_description
1 polymer ?
#
loop_
_entity_poly.entity_id
_entity_poly.type
_entity_poly.pdbx_seq_one_letter_code
_entity_poly.pdbx_strand_id
1 'polypeptide(L)'
;MNPMVRSSLFLFLAPVFVFFAPLSTTAQPNSYPFKIAQDRMLFHDKVDKEQLSLVILGGGKYDSIIRLSKDETVNLQITDAFGRRIDELQQQIEFDSTLNTNNKKRYLRGIADLLSNFGKSWRAKEINAALAPDLVDAFIEAMQLDRKGTSIEPIIMARPYEIGKIVVECFLYPSENPGVKPSRLFLTRRYCEMHPALILNYLRSHPGLPFEDSLIIAAGHYNVRQLYDFAAAAGELGAHIRNSKDSLVHMVATLANSRSGQLYFPFLDNLVKGRISLEDIDKVKDDDLNYYRLLVRTRLDYAARLLPPLRDTPLEMNALTDMLEKKGKQVFVGEINALHTVENPALRFKILDPLTPEELYYLVVLSEDEIYTSSYLGVYDRIFQRMKAPYGDSLLMQVHGDYFRKFIKMAAAYNKLENFLGTMDKQNAGTIMKSFVIHLENANEEEAVDVADSYSSIVEKNPTLAHFILGEVKWNYDKNVAAGNKKGIIIYNLLQTLFESADTTKKVDLSAKLGIPPVYTIDHGSLADDSGRVIQQVFFYGDKDKDGQNSYVDFMSLFRPKLHARPEWKILENPQWTTITSLRGKPVIIFANKPLLGEDDPDAKAQRALDDYLYDHHLKPTIVIHRGHSYHVKYTIEQMPATARIVVLGSCGGYNNLSEVLKISEDAHIISSKQVGTKTVNEPILQSINNTLIAGKDIEWLPMWRDLEAGFQKDPAAKEKFDDYIPPYKNLGAIFIKAYRKAMDLD
;
A
#
# COMPACT_ATOMS: atom_id res chain seq x y z
N MET A 1 28.93 40.33 -39.58
CA MET A 1 29.62 40.52 -40.88
C MET A 1 28.99 39.54 -41.87
N ASN A 2 28.29 40.09 -42.86
CA ASN A 2 27.85 39.47 -44.12
C ASN A 2 29.06 39.20 -45.03
N PRO A 3 29.03 38.46 -46.17
CA PRO A 3 27.98 38.51 -47.19
C PRO A 3 27.57 37.16 -47.86
N MET A 4 26.35 37.04 -48.33
CA MET A 4 25.88 37.06 -49.70
C MET A 4 26.62 36.27 -50.80
N VAL A 5 25.94 35.36 -51.51
CA VAL A 5 25.90 35.31 -52.96
C VAL A 5 24.50 34.77 -53.41
N ARG A 6 23.89 35.58 -54.31
CA ARG A 6 22.70 35.30 -55.13
C ARG A 6 23.07 34.49 -56.37
N SER A 7 22.15 33.66 -56.84
CA SER A 7 22.02 33.42 -58.30
C SER A 7 20.56 33.18 -58.64
N SER A 8 20.06 34.07 -59.45
CA SER A 8 18.75 34.05 -60.09
C SER A 8 18.78 33.14 -61.32
N LEU A 9 17.73 32.36 -61.55
CA LEU A 9 17.42 31.88 -62.91
C LEU A 9 15.92 32.03 -63.15
N PHE A 10 15.61 32.90 -64.14
CA PHE A 10 14.31 33.08 -64.77
C PHE A 10 14.01 31.88 -65.68
N LEU A 11 12.80 31.34 -65.69
CA LEU A 11 12.23 30.74 -66.87
C LEU A 11 10.68 30.73 -66.82
N PHE A 12 10.11 31.47 -67.75
CA PHE A 12 8.89 31.37 -68.50
C PHE A 12 7.63 30.68 -67.88
N LEU A 13 6.61 31.54 -67.72
CA LEU A 13 5.20 31.20 -67.61
C LEU A 13 4.63 30.86 -68.97
N ALA A 14 4.00 29.70 -69.13
CA ALA A 14 2.96 29.43 -70.11
C ALA A 14 1.66 29.07 -69.40
N PRO A 15 0.50 29.66 -69.77
CA PRO A 15 -0.74 29.30 -69.09
C PRO A 15 -1.28 28.00 -69.73
N VAL A 16 -1.37 26.94 -68.93
CA VAL A 16 -2.14 25.74 -69.30
C VAL A 16 -3.56 25.95 -68.79
N PHE A 17 -4.50 26.12 -69.66
CA PHE A 17 -5.93 26.01 -69.37
C PHE A 17 -6.25 24.57 -69.05
N VAL A 18 -6.50 24.28 -67.78
CA VAL A 18 -7.05 22.98 -67.32
C VAL A 18 -8.60 23.13 -67.37
N PHE A 19 -9.21 22.44 -68.29
CA PHE A 19 -10.63 22.18 -68.30
C PHE A 19 -11.01 21.35 -67.08
N PHE A 20 -11.73 21.90 -66.12
CA PHE A 20 -12.44 21.13 -65.10
C PHE A 20 -13.65 20.44 -65.78
N ALA A 21 -13.46 19.14 -66.06
CA ALA A 21 -14.61 18.25 -66.24
C ALA A 21 -15.08 17.80 -64.86
N PRO A 22 -16.39 17.79 -64.59
CA PRO A 22 -16.88 17.22 -63.34
C PRO A 22 -16.61 15.73 -63.34
N LEU A 23 -15.68 15.28 -62.48
CA LEU A 23 -15.54 13.87 -62.15
C LEU A 23 -16.80 13.46 -61.37
N SER A 24 -17.77 12.94 -62.09
CA SER A 24 -18.79 12.08 -61.52
C SER A 24 -18.07 10.84 -60.96
N THR A 25 -17.84 10.81 -59.67
CA THR A 25 -17.43 9.59 -58.96
C THR A 25 -18.61 8.63 -58.96
N THR A 26 -18.80 7.91 -60.04
CA THR A 26 -19.49 6.63 -59.96
C THR A 26 -18.58 5.74 -59.17
N ALA A 27 -18.98 5.35 -57.96
CA ALA A 27 -18.35 4.27 -57.22
C ALA A 27 -18.26 3.08 -58.17
N GLN A 28 -17.04 2.71 -58.60
CA GLN A 28 -16.85 1.46 -59.31
C GLN A 28 -17.29 0.35 -58.36
N PRO A 29 -18.16 -0.58 -58.84
CA PRO A 29 -18.45 -1.76 -58.05
C PRO A 29 -17.12 -2.48 -57.79
N ASN A 30 -16.86 -2.87 -56.52
CA ASN A 30 -15.70 -3.69 -56.15
C ASN A 30 -15.56 -4.85 -57.14
N SER A 31 -14.53 -4.79 -58.00
CA SER A 31 -14.25 -5.90 -58.91
C SER A 31 -13.48 -6.99 -58.18
N TYR A 32 -14.19 -7.99 -57.71
CA TYR A 32 -13.54 -9.17 -57.15
C TYR A 32 -12.63 -9.82 -58.20
N PRO A 33 -11.46 -10.35 -57.79
CA PRO A 33 -10.55 -11.03 -58.72
C PRO A 33 -11.11 -12.35 -59.28
N PHE A 34 -12.33 -12.72 -58.89
CA PHE A 34 -13.05 -13.90 -59.34
C PHE A 34 -14.54 -13.61 -59.54
N LYS A 35 -15.19 -14.44 -60.36
CA LYS A 35 -16.61 -14.26 -60.68
C LYS A 35 -17.50 -14.70 -59.50
N ILE A 36 -18.27 -13.77 -58.96
CA ILE A 36 -19.21 -14.01 -57.85
C ILE A 36 -20.62 -14.14 -58.44
N ALA A 37 -21.41 -15.07 -57.96
CA ALA A 37 -22.84 -15.16 -58.29
C ALA A 37 -23.59 -14.04 -57.59
N GLN A 38 -24.55 -13.46 -58.33
CA GLN A 38 -25.27 -12.25 -57.90
C GLN A 38 -25.95 -12.36 -56.52
N ASP A 39 -26.44 -13.54 -56.17
CA ASP A 39 -27.12 -13.81 -54.89
C ASP A 39 -26.17 -13.90 -53.67
N ARG A 40 -24.85 -13.91 -53.90
CA ARG A 40 -23.81 -13.92 -52.82
C ARG A 40 -23.02 -12.63 -52.74
N MET A 41 -23.14 -11.73 -53.73
CA MET A 41 -22.40 -10.47 -53.77
C MET A 41 -22.56 -9.66 -52.47
N LEU A 42 -23.78 -9.51 -51.94
CA LEU A 42 -24.05 -8.81 -50.70
C LEU A 42 -23.30 -9.39 -49.46
N PHE A 43 -22.98 -10.66 -49.46
CA PHE A 43 -22.26 -11.28 -48.37
C PHE A 43 -20.75 -11.01 -48.45
N HIS A 44 -20.18 -10.98 -49.67
CA HIS A 44 -18.81 -10.55 -49.90
C HIS A 44 -18.66 -9.04 -49.57
N ASP A 45 -19.55 -8.20 -50.07
CA ASP A 45 -19.54 -6.76 -49.75
C ASP A 45 -19.63 -6.50 -48.27
N LYS A 46 -20.33 -7.37 -47.50
CA LYS A 46 -20.40 -7.23 -46.01
C LYS A 46 -19.07 -7.57 -45.38
N VAL A 47 -18.33 -8.59 -45.84
CA VAL A 47 -17.00 -8.92 -45.34
C VAL A 47 -16.03 -7.79 -45.60
N ASP A 48 -15.99 -7.25 -46.84
CA ASP A 48 -15.12 -6.15 -47.23
C ASP A 48 -15.40 -4.89 -46.39
N LYS A 49 -16.69 -4.62 -46.12
CA LYS A 49 -17.10 -3.53 -45.24
C LYS A 49 -16.57 -3.68 -43.83
N GLU A 50 -16.59 -4.90 -43.26
CA GLU A 50 -16.05 -5.13 -41.91
C GLU A 50 -14.52 -5.06 -41.90
N GLN A 51 -13.82 -5.53 -42.96
CA GLN A 51 -12.36 -5.33 -43.10
C GLN A 51 -12.03 -3.81 -43.12
N LEU A 52 -12.74 -3.03 -43.94
CA LEU A 52 -12.58 -1.57 -43.98
C LEU A 52 -12.88 -0.92 -42.64
N SER A 53 -13.88 -1.43 -41.91
CA SER A 53 -14.23 -0.94 -40.57
C SER A 53 -13.07 -1.13 -39.57
N LEU A 54 -12.30 -2.23 -39.68
CA LEU A 54 -11.11 -2.47 -38.87
C LEU A 54 -9.95 -1.54 -39.22
N VAL A 55 -9.74 -1.23 -40.50
CA VAL A 55 -8.76 -0.22 -40.94
C VAL A 55 -9.11 1.17 -40.39
N ILE A 56 -10.37 1.56 -40.46
CA ILE A 56 -10.86 2.84 -39.91
C ILE A 56 -10.71 2.88 -38.40
N LEU A 57 -10.99 1.76 -37.70
CA LEU A 57 -10.85 1.62 -36.28
C LEU A 57 -9.40 1.83 -35.80
N GLY A 58 -8.43 1.43 -36.61
CA GLY A 58 -6.99 1.60 -36.38
C GLY A 58 -6.44 2.98 -36.77
N GLY A 59 -7.30 3.95 -37.10
CA GLY A 59 -6.88 5.33 -37.43
C GLY A 59 -6.85 5.67 -38.93
N GLY A 60 -7.29 4.73 -39.79
CA GLY A 60 -7.66 4.94 -41.20
C GLY A 60 -6.61 5.65 -42.06
N LYS A 61 -5.48 5.01 -42.35
CA LYS A 61 -4.53 5.49 -43.36
C LYS A 61 -4.84 4.83 -44.72
N TYR A 62 -4.48 5.50 -45.82
CA TYR A 62 -4.71 5.01 -47.19
C TYR A 62 -3.88 3.79 -47.60
N ASP A 63 -3.08 3.21 -46.64
CA ASP A 63 -2.19 2.05 -46.86
C ASP A 63 -2.85 0.70 -46.59
N SER A 64 -4.12 0.67 -46.21
CA SER A 64 -4.93 -0.54 -45.92
C SER A 64 -4.36 -1.40 -44.74
N ILE A 65 -3.46 -0.88 -43.94
CA ILE A 65 -2.92 -1.57 -42.79
C ILE A 65 -3.85 -1.40 -41.57
N ILE A 66 -4.18 -2.50 -40.91
CA ILE A 66 -5.02 -2.50 -39.70
C ILE A 66 -4.11 -2.27 -38.48
N ARG A 67 -4.19 -1.05 -37.88
CA ARG A 67 -3.33 -0.62 -36.77
C ARG A 67 -4.08 -0.68 -35.45
N LEU A 68 -4.13 -1.84 -34.83
CA LEU A 68 -4.81 -2.08 -33.55
C LEU A 68 -3.83 -2.33 -32.39
N SER A 69 -2.51 -2.24 -32.67
CA SER A 69 -1.43 -2.40 -31.69
C SER A 69 -0.43 -1.25 -31.80
N LYS A 70 0.37 -1.05 -30.74
CA LYS A 70 1.56 -0.17 -30.77
C LYS A 70 2.74 -0.83 -31.50
N ASP A 71 2.73 -2.15 -31.64
CA ASP A 71 3.75 -2.95 -32.32
C ASP A 71 3.39 -3.10 -33.79
N GLU A 72 4.27 -2.63 -34.69
CA GLU A 72 4.04 -2.67 -36.13
C GLU A 72 4.09 -4.10 -36.67
N THR A 73 4.86 -5.00 -36.08
CA THR A 73 4.89 -6.41 -36.46
C THR A 73 3.54 -7.06 -36.21
N VAL A 74 2.93 -6.76 -35.06
CA VAL A 74 1.56 -7.22 -34.74
C VAL A 74 0.54 -6.64 -35.72
N ASN A 75 0.66 -5.36 -36.09
CA ASN A 75 -0.23 -4.73 -37.07
C ASN A 75 -0.15 -5.40 -38.45
N LEU A 76 1.05 -5.78 -38.90
CA LEU A 76 1.23 -6.55 -40.12
C LEU A 76 0.60 -7.94 -40.03
N GLN A 77 0.74 -8.64 -38.91
CA GLN A 77 0.11 -9.94 -38.68
C GLN A 77 -1.43 -9.86 -38.68
N ILE A 78 -2.00 -8.82 -38.07
CA ILE A 78 -3.46 -8.57 -38.09
C ILE A 78 -3.92 -8.30 -39.52
N THR A 79 -3.17 -7.48 -40.25
CA THR A 79 -3.49 -7.12 -41.64
C THR A 79 -3.43 -8.36 -42.56
N ASP A 80 -2.44 -9.20 -42.37
CA ASP A 80 -2.37 -10.48 -43.10
C ASP A 80 -3.56 -11.38 -42.75
N ALA A 81 -3.89 -11.52 -41.48
CA ALA A 81 -4.97 -12.37 -41.01
C ALA A 81 -6.35 -11.90 -41.52
N PHE A 82 -6.67 -10.64 -41.35
CA PHE A 82 -8.00 -10.09 -41.68
C PHE A 82 -8.11 -9.53 -43.08
N GLY A 83 -7.01 -9.28 -43.78
CA GLY A 83 -6.97 -8.96 -45.19
C GLY A 83 -6.77 -10.21 -46.01
N ARG A 84 -5.52 -10.47 -46.39
CA ARG A 84 -5.15 -11.55 -47.33
C ARG A 84 -5.78 -12.92 -47.03
N ARG A 85 -5.69 -13.43 -45.77
CA ARG A 85 -6.22 -14.75 -45.42
C ARG A 85 -7.76 -14.85 -45.50
N ILE A 86 -8.45 -13.74 -45.12
CA ILE A 86 -9.92 -13.68 -45.24
C ILE A 86 -10.32 -13.62 -46.70
N ASP A 87 -9.61 -12.88 -47.56
CA ASP A 87 -9.89 -12.83 -49.01
C ASP A 87 -9.65 -14.20 -49.66
N GLU A 88 -8.58 -14.89 -49.31
CA GLU A 88 -8.32 -16.27 -49.74
C GLU A 88 -9.42 -17.23 -49.30
N LEU A 89 -9.93 -17.08 -48.06
CA LEU A 89 -11.02 -17.87 -47.53
C LEU A 89 -12.34 -17.61 -48.28
N GLN A 90 -12.65 -16.34 -48.58
CA GLN A 90 -13.80 -15.96 -49.41
C GLN A 90 -13.73 -16.62 -50.77
N GLN A 91 -12.54 -16.61 -51.41
CA GLN A 91 -12.31 -17.26 -52.72
C GLN A 91 -12.47 -18.80 -52.61
N GLN A 92 -11.90 -19.41 -51.58
CA GLN A 92 -12.04 -20.86 -51.38
C GLN A 92 -13.51 -21.25 -51.19
N ILE A 93 -14.29 -20.51 -50.39
CA ILE A 93 -15.72 -20.75 -50.21
C ILE A 93 -16.46 -20.62 -51.52
N GLU A 94 -16.15 -19.63 -52.36
CA GLU A 94 -16.85 -19.39 -53.63
C GLU A 94 -16.57 -20.49 -54.65
N PHE A 95 -15.31 -20.98 -54.76
CA PHE A 95 -14.94 -22.01 -55.71
C PHE A 95 -15.19 -23.47 -55.23
N ASP A 96 -15.49 -23.65 -53.93
CA ASP A 96 -15.77 -24.98 -53.43
C ASP A 96 -17.09 -25.54 -54.00
N SER A 97 -16.97 -26.47 -54.94
CA SER A 97 -18.13 -27.11 -55.61
C SER A 97 -18.91 -28.06 -54.70
N THR A 98 -18.34 -28.45 -53.56
CA THR A 98 -19.00 -29.30 -52.54
C THR A 98 -19.93 -28.51 -51.63
N LEU A 99 -19.80 -27.17 -51.58
CA LEU A 99 -20.66 -26.29 -50.81
C LEU A 99 -21.87 -25.87 -51.62
N ASN A 100 -23.07 -26.11 -51.09
CA ASN A 100 -24.29 -25.55 -51.66
C ASN A 100 -24.37 -24.02 -51.36
N THR A 101 -25.24 -23.31 -52.09
CA THR A 101 -25.43 -21.86 -51.96
C THR A 101 -25.73 -21.38 -50.53
N ASN A 102 -26.50 -22.17 -49.78
CA ASN A 102 -26.84 -21.77 -48.38
C ASN A 102 -25.63 -21.87 -47.47
N ASN A 103 -24.79 -22.88 -47.61
CA ASN A 103 -23.56 -23.02 -46.84
C ASN A 103 -22.54 -21.97 -47.21
N LYS A 104 -22.40 -21.59 -48.50
CA LYS A 104 -21.56 -20.47 -48.91
C LYS A 104 -21.99 -19.15 -48.24
N LYS A 105 -23.28 -18.84 -48.26
CA LYS A 105 -23.84 -17.66 -47.58
C LYS A 105 -23.64 -17.71 -46.08
N ARG A 106 -23.79 -18.88 -45.46
CA ARG A 106 -23.54 -19.11 -44.03
C ARG A 106 -22.11 -18.76 -43.63
N TYR A 107 -21.10 -19.28 -44.34
CA TYR A 107 -19.71 -19.04 -43.96
C TYR A 107 -19.25 -17.62 -44.27
N LEU A 108 -19.69 -17.01 -45.39
CA LEU A 108 -19.41 -15.62 -45.67
C LEU A 108 -20.02 -14.69 -44.59
N ARG A 109 -21.24 -15.00 -44.14
CA ARG A 109 -21.83 -14.30 -43.02
C ARG A 109 -21.01 -14.50 -41.71
N GLY A 110 -20.61 -15.74 -41.43
CA GLY A 110 -19.77 -16.05 -40.28
C GLY A 110 -18.45 -15.28 -40.25
N ILE A 111 -17.81 -15.08 -41.42
CA ILE A 111 -16.61 -14.27 -41.56
C ILE A 111 -16.93 -12.78 -41.23
N ALA A 112 -17.99 -12.25 -41.74
CA ALA A 112 -18.37 -10.86 -41.43
C ALA A 112 -18.68 -10.68 -39.96
N ASP A 113 -19.37 -11.64 -39.33
CA ASP A 113 -19.67 -11.64 -37.90
C ASP A 113 -18.37 -11.81 -37.06
N LEU A 114 -17.37 -12.59 -37.52
CA LEU A 114 -16.04 -12.72 -36.90
C LEU A 114 -15.33 -11.38 -36.81
N LEU A 115 -15.19 -10.69 -37.95
CA LEU A 115 -14.52 -9.39 -38.03
C LEU A 115 -15.23 -8.32 -37.21
N SER A 116 -16.57 -8.25 -37.31
CA SER A 116 -17.39 -7.32 -36.58
C SER A 116 -17.27 -7.50 -35.07
N ASN A 117 -17.36 -8.76 -34.60
CA ASN A 117 -17.27 -9.09 -33.18
C ASN A 117 -15.85 -8.88 -32.62
N PHE A 118 -14.82 -9.16 -33.42
CA PHE A 118 -13.44 -8.81 -33.06
C PHE A 118 -13.30 -7.30 -32.85
N GLY A 119 -13.77 -6.48 -33.79
CA GLY A 119 -13.68 -5.04 -33.67
C GLY A 119 -14.42 -4.48 -32.45
N LYS A 120 -15.59 -5.05 -32.10
CA LYS A 120 -16.35 -4.70 -30.88
C LYS A 120 -15.58 -5.08 -29.62
N SER A 121 -15.08 -6.33 -29.55
CA SER A 121 -14.33 -6.83 -28.38
C SER A 121 -13.01 -6.08 -28.19
N TRP A 122 -12.33 -5.70 -29.27
CA TRP A 122 -11.12 -4.89 -29.19
C TRP A 122 -11.41 -3.48 -28.65
N ARG A 123 -12.48 -2.79 -29.10
CA ARG A 123 -12.91 -1.49 -28.54
C ARG A 123 -13.24 -1.61 -27.07
N ALA A 124 -13.86 -2.69 -26.64
CA ALA A 124 -14.20 -2.98 -25.27
C ALA A 124 -12.98 -3.40 -24.42
N LYS A 125 -11.79 -3.55 -25.03
CA LYS A 125 -10.55 -4.08 -24.40
C LYS A 125 -10.70 -5.51 -23.88
N GLU A 126 -11.57 -6.29 -24.49
CA GLU A 126 -11.85 -7.69 -24.14
C GLU A 126 -10.97 -8.68 -24.92
N ILE A 127 -10.28 -8.25 -25.97
CA ILE A 127 -9.38 -9.09 -26.76
C ILE A 127 -8.10 -8.35 -27.12
N ASN A 128 -6.97 -9.08 -27.06
CA ASN A 128 -5.68 -8.57 -27.55
C ASN A 128 -5.63 -8.68 -29.08
N ALA A 129 -5.20 -7.61 -29.75
CA ALA A 129 -5.08 -7.55 -31.20
C ALA A 129 -4.16 -8.64 -31.78
N ALA A 130 -3.13 -9.06 -31.04
CA ALA A 130 -2.21 -10.14 -31.46
C ALA A 130 -2.89 -11.51 -31.64
N LEU A 131 -4.12 -11.69 -31.13
CA LEU A 131 -4.88 -12.94 -31.29
C LEU A 131 -5.62 -13.05 -32.64
N ALA A 132 -5.53 -12.05 -33.51
CA ALA A 132 -6.23 -12.04 -34.81
C ALA A 132 -5.87 -13.23 -35.70
N PRO A 133 -4.60 -13.63 -35.88
CA PRO A 133 -4.27 -14.82 -36.67
C PRO A 133 -4.89 -16.12 -36.12
N ASP A 134 -4.80 -16.31 -34.80
CA ASP A 134 -5.34 -17.49 -34.13
C ASP A 134 -6.88 -17.52 -34.17
N LEU A 135 -7.53 -16.36 -34.16
CA LEU A 135 -8.97 -16.23 -34.34
C LEU A 135 -9.42 -16.70 -35.74
N VAL A 136 -8.68 -16.35 -36.80
CA VAL A 136 -8.96 -16.81 -38.19
C VAL A 136 -8.73 -18.32 -38.30
N ASP A 137 -7.65 -18.83 -37.70
CA ASP A 137 -7.39 -20.28 -37.69
C ASP A 137 -8.52 -21.06 -37.00
N ALA A 138 -8.93 -20.57 -35.80
CA ALA A 138 -10.03 -21.19 -35.07
C ALA A 138 -11.34 -21.20 -35.87
N PHE A 139 -11.65 -20.12 -36.60
CA PHE A 139 -12.82 -20.08 -37.47
C PHE A 139 -12.74 -21.09 -38.62
N ILE A 140 -11.58 -21.20 -39.29
CA ILE A 140 -11.37 -22.13 -40.40
C ILE A 140 -11.52 -23.60 -39.89
N GLU A 141 -10.91 -23.90 -38.76
CA GLU A 141 -11.03 -25.25 -38.15
C GLU A 141 -12.48 -25.57 -37.75
N ALA A 142 -13.17 -24.62 -37.13
CA ALA A 142 -14.59 -24.75 -36.77
C ALA A 142 -15.48 -24.93 -38.04
N MET A 143 -15.22 -24.17 -39.10
CA MET A 143 -15.91 -24.31 -40.38
C MET A 143 -15.74 -25.72 -40.98
N GLN A 144 -14.54 -26.31 -40.86
CA GLN A 144 -14.28 -27.66 -41.33
C GLN A 144 -15.08 -28.73 -40.58
N LEU A 145 -15.28 -28.54 -39.26
CA LEU A 145 -16.14 -29.41 -38.45
C LEU A 145 -17.62 -29.19 -38.78
N ASP A 146 -18.06 -27.95 -38.94
CA ASP A 146 -19.44 -27.60 -39.28
C ASP A 146 -19.85 -28.17 -40.64
N ARG A 147 -18.95 -28.17 -41.64
CA ARG A 147 -19.17 -28.83 -42.97
C ARG A 147 -19.47 -30.32 -42.86
N LYS A 148 -18.90 -30.98 -41.87
CA LYS A 148 -19.13 -32.41 -41.60
C LYS A 148 -20.36 -32.64 -40.73
N GLY A 149 -21.07 -31.57 -40.31
CA GLY A 149 -22.19 -31.67 -39.40
C GLY A 149 -21.76 -32.03 -37.95
N THR A 150 -20.46 -31.90 -37.63
CA THR A 150 -19.92 -32.23 -36.32
C THR A 150 -19.83 -31.00 -35.41
N SER A 151 -19.76 -31.26 -34.11
CA SER A 151 -19.66 -30.20 -33.06
C SER A 151 -18.38 -29.40 -33.23
N ILE A 152 -18.49 -28.04 -33.12
CA ILE A 152 -17.35 -27.10 -33.07
C ILE A 152 -16.77 -27.00 -31.67
N GLU A 153 -17.41 -27.59 -30.64
CA GLU A 153 -17.02 -27.48 -29.23
C GLU A 153 -15.52 -27.80 -28.98
N PRO A 154 -14.90 -28.83 -29.61
CA PRO A 154 -13.48 -29.13 -29.40
C PRO A 154 -12.57 -27.94 -29.74
N ILE A 155 -12.91 -27.18 -30.79
CA ILE A 155 -12.13 -25.99 -31.18
C ILE A 155 -12.30 -24.88 -30.17
N ILE A 156 -13.53 -24.67 -29.69
CA ILE A 156 -13.81 -23.63 -28.68
C ILE A 156 -13.11 -23.93 -27.35
N MET A 157 -13.09 -25.21 -26.94
CA MET A 157 -12.42 -25.63 -25.71
C MET A 157 -10.90 -25.49 -25.77
N ALA A 158 -10.29 -25.69 -26.93
CA ALA A 158 -8.84 -25.64 -27.13
C ALA A 158 -8.27 -24.21 -27.23
N ARG A 159 -9.13 -23.19 -27.40
CA ARG A 159 -8.70 -21.79 -27.62
C ARG A 159 -8.89 -20.93 -26.39
N PRO A 160 -8.19 -19.76 -26.31
CA PRO A 160 -8.47 -18.74 -25.31
C PRO A 160 -9.95 -18.34 -25.28
N TYR A 161 -10.43 -17.90 -24.09
CA TYR A 161 -11.83 -17.52 -23.88
C TYR A 161 -12.31 -16.48 -24.90
N GLU A 162 -11.48 -15.47 -25.18
CA GLU A 162 -11.76 -14.34 -26.06
C GLU A 162 -12.01 -14.81 -27.52
N ILE A 163 -11.22 -15.78 -27.97
CA ILE A 163 -11.37 -16.41 -29.28
C ILE A 163 -12.64 -17.27 -29.32
N GLY A 164 -12.79 -18.15 -28.33
CA GLY A 164 -13.96 -19.02 -28.25
C GLY A 164 -15.28 -18.24 -28.24
N LYS A 165 -15.33 -17.15 -27.48
CA LYS A 165 -16.49 -16.23 -27.38
C LYS A 165 -16.89 -15.65 -28.75
N ILE A 166 -15.94 -15.32 -29.60
CA ILE A 166 -16.20 -14.76 -30.93
C ILE A 166 -16.59 -15.86 -31.91
N VAL A 167 -15.83 -16.96 -31.96
CA VAL A 167 -16.04 -18.04 -32.93
C VAL A 167 -17.39 -18.74 -32.76
N VAL A 168 -17.83 -18.96 -31.52
CA VAL A 168 -19.12 -19.63 -31.28
C VAL A 168 -20.30 -18.85 -31.88
N GLU A 169 -20.24 -17.53 -31.91
CA GLU A 169 -21.30 -16.68 -32.44
C GLU A 169 -21.37 -16.73 -34.00
N CYS A 170 -20.29 -17.16 -34.67
CA CYS A 170 -20.24 -17.24 -36.12
C CYS A 170 -21.03 -18.45 -36.70
N PHE A 171 -21.44 -19.41 -35.85
CA PHE A 171 -22.08 -20.65 -36.26
C PHE A 171 -23.53 -20.82 -35.79
N LEU A 172 -24.23 -19.68 -35.53
CA LEU A 172 -25.61 -19.62 -35.06
C LEU A 172 -26.63 -19.74 -36.21
N TYR A 173 -26.35 -19.09 -37.33
CA TYR A 173 -27.34 -18.89 -38.39
C TYR A 173 -26.84 -19.38 -39.76
N PRO A 174 -27.75 -19.81 -40.64
CA PRO A 174 -29.19 -19.96 -40.51
C PRO A 174 -29.61 -21.20 -39.70
N SER A 175 -28.70 -22.13 -39.45
CA SER A 175 -28.90 -23.31 -38.61
C SER A 175 -27.78 -23.35 -37.54
N GLU A 176 -28.14 -23.58 -36.30
CA GLU A 176 -27.19 -23.66 -35.21
C GLU A 176 -26.35 -24.94 -35.27
N ASN A 177 -25.01 -24.82 -35.16
CA ASN A 177 -24.14 -26.00 -35.04
C ASN A 177 -24.41 -26.72 -33.72
N PRO A 178 -24.41 -28.09 -33.66
CA PRO A 178 -24.66 -28.84 -32.44
C PRO A 178 -23.70 -28.50 -31.27
N GLY A 179 -22.51 -27.96 -31.57
CA GLY A 179 -21.51 -27.55 -30.60
C GLY A 179 -21.79 -26.18 -29.94
N VAL A 180 -22.71 -25.37 -30.45
CA VAL A 180 -22.91 -24.01 -29.94
C VAL A 180 -23.41 -24.00 -28.51
N LYS A 181 -24.45 -24.75 -28.19
CA LYS A 181 -25.02 -24.81 -26.82
C LYS A 181 -23.99 -25.30 -25.78
N PRO A 182 -23.31 -26.47 -25.97
CA PRO A 182 -22.28 -26.89 -25.02
C PRO A 182 -21.10 -25.90 -24.93
N SER A 183 -20.68 -25.31 -26.06
CA SER A 183 -19.62 -24.29 -26.07
C SER A 183 -20.00 -23.04 -25.25
N ARG A 184 -21.24 -22.58 -25.37
CA ARG A 184 -21.72 -21.44 -24.55
C ARG A 184 -21.75 -21.78 -23.07
N LEU A 185 -22.15 -22.98 -22.68
CA LEU A 185 -22.07 -23.43 -21.29
C LEU A 185 -20.63 -23.48 -20.79
N PHE A 186 -19.71 -24.02 -21.58
CA PHE A 186 -18.29 -24.05 -21.28
C PHE A 186 -17.72 -22.63 -21.10
N LEU A 187 -18.01 -21.73 -22.05
CA LEU A 187 -17.56 -20.33 -21.99
C LEU A 187 -18.16 -19.59 -20.79
N THR A 188 -19.43 -19.83 -20.44
CA THR A 188 -20.07 -19.28 -19.25
C THR A 188 -19.34 -19.71 -17.98
N ARG A 189 -19.04 -21.00 -17.86
CA ARG A 189 -18.28 -21.52 -16.72
C ARG A 189 -16.89 -20.87 -16.65
N ARG A 190 -16.17 -20.81 -17.77
CA ARG A 190 -14.85 -20.20 -17.87
C ARG A 190 -14.87 -18.70 -17.52
N TYR A 191 -15.90 -17.98 -17.98
CA TYR A 191 -16.11 -16.59 -17.58
C TYR A 191 -16.26 -16.41 -16.07
N CYS A 192 -17.07 -17.24 -15.45
CA CYS A 192 -17.24 -17.23 -13.99
C CYS A 192 -15.94 -17.58 -13.25
N GLU A 193 -15.16 -18.55 -13.73
CA GLU A 193 -13.87 -18.92 -13.15
C GLU A 193 -12.82 -17.79 -13.27
N MET A 194 -12.85 -17.04 -14.38
CA MET A 194 -11.99 -15.86 -14.58
C MET A 194 -12.42 -14.65 -13.75
N HIS A 195 -13.69 -14.57 -13.37
CA HIS A 195 -14.27 -13.44 -12.63
C HIS A 195 -15.00 -13.90 -11.35
N PRO A 196 -14.27 -14.48 -10.38
CA PRO A 196 -14.90 -15.08 -9.20
C PRO A 196 -15.74 -14.11 -8.37
N ALA A 197 -15.40 -12.83 -8.35
CA ALA A 197 -16.20 -11.80 -7.68
C ALA A 197 -17.62 -11.62 -8.28
N LEU A 198 -17.83 -12.02 -9.51
CA LEU A 198 -19.10 -11.83 -10.22
C LEU A 198 -20.00 -13.08 -10.21
N ILE A 199 -19.48 -14.23 -9.76
CA ILE A 199 -20.17 -15.52 -9.83
C ILE A 199 -21.58 -15.47 -9.26
N LEU A 200 -21.75 -15.04 -8.01
CA LEU A 200 -23.05 -15.05 -7.33
C LEU A 200 -24.06 -14.09 -8.00
N ASN A 201 -23.59 -12.95 -8.48
CA ASN A 201 -24.45 -12.03 -9.25
C ASN A 201 -24.86 -12.64 -10.60
N TYR A 202 -23.95 -13.35 -11.25
CA TYR A 202 -24.23 -14.02 -12.50
C TYR A 202 -25.26 -15.16 -12.32
N LEU A 203 -25.06 -16.01 -11.31
CA LEU A 203 -25.98 -17.10 -10.97
C LEU A 203 -27.38 -16.61 -10.62
N ARG A 204 -27.46 -15.49 -9.87
CA ARG A 204 -28.76 -14.85 -9.57
C ARG A 204 -29.54 -14.47 -10.83
N SER A 205 -28.85 -14.06 -11.87
CA SER A 205 -29.45 -13.66 -13.16
C SER A 205 -29.67 -14.84 -14.12
N HIS A 206 -28.99 -15.96 -13.89
CA HIS A 206 -28.99 -17.16 -14.77
C HIS A 206 -29.12 -18.43 -13.91
N PRO A 207 -30.30 -18.69 -13.30
CA PRO A 207 -30.49 -19.85 -12.44
C PRO A 207 -30.52 -21.17 -13.28
N GLY A 208 -30.19 -22.28 -12.62
CA GLY A 208 -30.32 -23.64 -13.20
C GLY A 208 -29.19 -24.05 -14.11
N LEU A 209 -27.99 -23.47 -13.96
CA LEU A 209 -26.81 -23.93 -14.70
C LEU A 209 -26.33 -25.29 -14.17
N PRO A 210 -25.91 -26.22 -15.05
CA PRO A 210 -25.54 -27.58 -14.64
C PRO A 210 -24.31 -27.67 -13.73
N PHE A 211 -23.55 -26.58 -13.57
CA PHE A 211 -22.37 -26.45 -12.74
C PHE A 211 -22.54 -25.40 -11.62
N GLU A 212 -23.76 -25.03 -11.29
CA GLU A 212 -24.10 -23.98 -10.30
C GLU A 212 -23.48 -24.27 -8.94
N ASP A 213 -23.57 -25.50 -8.42
CA ASP A 213 -22.98 -25.90 -7.14
C ASP A 213 -21.46 -25.65 -7.11
N SER A 214 -20.74 -26.04 -8.17
CA SER A 214 -19.29 -25.85 -8.22
C SER A 214 -18.90 -24.38 -8.25
N LEU A 215 -19.68 -23.54 -8.88
CA LEU A 215 -19.48 -22.09 -8.90
C LEU A 215 -19.80 -21.45 -7.56
N ILE A 216 -20.85 -21.89 -6.84
CA ILE A 216 -21.17 -21.42 -5.49
C ILE A 216 -20.00 -21.73 -4.53
N ILE A 217 -19.45 -22.94 -4.60
CA ILE A 217 -18.28 -23.34 -3.80
C ILE A 217 -17.08 -22.42 -4.13
N ALA A 218 -16.78 -22.23 -5.41
CA ALA A 218 -15.68 -21.37 -5.84
C ALA A 218 -15.87 -19.92 -5.36
N ALA A 219 -17.09 -19.38 -5.47
CA ALA A 219 -17.42 -18.05 -4.96
C ALA A 219 -17.26 -17.96 -3.43
N GLY A 220 -17.63 -19.00 -2.71
CA GLY A 220 -17.48 -19.09 -1.25
C GLY A 220 -16.02 -19.06 -0.81
N HIS A 221 -15.16 -19.80 -1.49
CA HIS A 221 -13.71 -19.76 -1.23
C HIS A 221 -13.07 -18.43 -1.62
N TYR A 222 -13.61 -17.75 -2.63
CA TYR A 222 -13.12 -16.44 -3.05
C TYR A 222 -13.55 -15.32 -2.09
N ASN A 223 -14.82 -15.30 -1.67
CA ASN A 223 -15.37 -14.27 -0.78
C ASN A 223 -16.51 -14.82 0.08
N VAL A 224 -16.16 -15.25 1.27
CA VAL A 224 -17.09 -15.80 2.26
C VAL A 224 -18.18 -14.79 2.65
N ARG A 225 -17.85 -13.51 2.78
CA ARG A 225 -18.80 -12.46 3.17
C ARG A 225 -19.87 -12.26 2.11
N GLN A 226 -19.46 -12.24 0.85
CA GLN A 226 -20.42 -12.19 -0.25
C GLN A 226 -21.34 -13.43 -0.25
N LEU A 227 -20.78 -14.63 -0.04
CA LEU A 227 -21.58 -15.86 0.08
C LEU A 227 -22.59 -15.76 1.23
N TYR A 228 -22.18 -15.24 2.38
CA TYR A 228 -23.06 -15.01 3.54
C TYR A 228 -24.24 -14.09 3.19
N ASP A 229 -24.00 -12.97 2.52
CA ASP A 229 -25.03 -12.03 2.13
C ASP A 229 -26.04 -12.67 1.17
N PHE A 230 -25.57 -13.46 0.20
CA PHE A 230 -26.45 -14.20 -0.71
C PHE A 230 -27.22 -15.34 -0.01
N ALA A 231 -26.60 -16.02 0.95
CA ALA A 231 -27.25 -17.05 1.75
C ALA A 231 -28.37 -16.47 2.64
N ALA A 232 -28.18 -15.24 3.17
CA ALA A 232 -29.18 -14.52 3.96
C ALA A 232 -30.31 -13.93 3.10
N ALA A 233 -30.08 -13.73 1.79
CA ALA A 233 -31.05 -13.12 0.90
C ALA A 233 -32.24 -14.07 0.62
N ALA A 234 -33.43 -13.47 0.46
CA ALA A 234 -34.57 -14.18 -0.08
C ALA A 234 -34.39 -14.43 -1.59
N GLY A 235 -34.85 -15.55 -2.11
CA GLY A 235 -34.81 -15.90 -3.52
C GLY A 235 -34.26 -17.29 -3.80
N GLU A 236 -34.27 -17.67 -5.08
CA GLU A 236 -33.97 -19.02 -5.53
C GLU A 236 -32.47 -19.38 -5.26
N LEU A 237 -31.54 -18.50 -5.60
CA LEU A 237 -30.11 -18.70 -5.34
C LEU A 237 -29.81 -18.81 -3.83
N GLY A 238 -30.43 -17.95 -2.99
CA GLY A 238 -30.26 -18.03 -1.54
C GLY A 238 -30.78 -19.37 -0.97
N ALA A 239 -31.91 -19.85 -1.48
CA ALA A 239 -32.43 -21.16 -1.12
C ALA A 239 -31.50 -22.29 -1.57
N HIS A 240 -30.95 -22.19 -2.77
CA HIS A 240 -29.95 -23.15 -3.31
C HIS A 240 -28.70 -23.22 -2.43
N ILE A 241 -28.13 -22.06 -2.07
CA ILE A 241 -26.96 -21.94 -1.17
C ILE A 241 -27.25 -22.61 0.19
N ARG A 242 -28.43 -22.35 0.79
CA ARG A 242 -28.81 -22.93 2.10
C ARG A 242 -28.99 -24.45 2.06
N ASN A 243 -29.28 -25.02 0.91
CA ASN A 243 -29.44 -26.46 0.72
C ASN A 243 -28.11 -27.16 0.29
N SER A 244 -27.03 -26.44 0.14
CA SER A 244 -25.75 -27.00 -0.25
C SER A 244 -25.22 -28.02 0.77
N LYS A 245 -24.57 -29.08 0.26
CA LYS A 245 -23.93 -30.13 1.08
C LYS A 245 -22.42 -29.87 1.28
N ASP A 246 -21.87 -28.87 0.60
CA ASP A 246 -20.48 -28.48 0.81
C ASP A 246 -20.29 -27.90 2.23
N SER A 247 -19.21 -28.28 2.90
CA SER A 247 -18.97 -27.96 4.31
C SER A 247 -18.83 -26.45 4.55
N LEU A 248 -18.15 -25.73 3.63
CA LEU A 248 -17.98 -24.28 3.72
C LEU A 248 -19.31 -23.57 3.47
N VAL A 249 -19.98 -23.91 2.38
CA VAL A 249 -21.24 -23.28 1.97
C VAL A 249 -22.32 -23.53 3.01
N HIS A 250 -22.42 -24.77 3.53
CA HIS A 250 -23.36 -25.13 4.57
C HIS A 250 -23.10 -24.38 5.88
N MET A 251 -21.84 -24.27 6.32
CA MET A 251 -21.49 -23.52 7.53
C MET A 251 -21.85 -22.04 7.38
N VAL A 252 -21.48 -21.42 6.26
CA VAL A 252 -21.79 -20.00 5.99
C VAL A 252 -23.32 -19.79 5.93
N ALA A 253 -24.05 -20.69 5.31
CA ALA A 253 -25.51 -20.65 5.28
C ALA A 253 -26.14 -20.79 6.68
N THR A 254 -25.57 -21.64 7.53
CA THR A 254 -25.99 -21.78 8.93
C THR A 254 -25.78 -20.47 9.69
N LEU A 255 -24.63 -19.82 9.53
CA LEU A 255 -24.34 -18.51 10.12
C LEU A 255 -25.28 -17.41 9.59
N ALA A 256 -25.62 -17.46 8.30
CA ALA A 256 -26.50 -16.48 7.66
C ALA A 256 -27.95 -16.52 8.15
N ASN A 257 -28.38 -17.61 8.79
CA ASN A 257 -29.70 -17.71 9.45
C ASN A 257 -29.76 -16.90 10.76
N SER A 258 -28.62 -16.43 11.28
CA SER A 258 -28.53 -15.61 12.49
C SER A 258 -28.14 -14.17 12.14
N ARG A 259 -28.81 -13.17 12.77
CA ARG A 259 -28.41 -11.75 12.62
C ARG A 259 -27.00 -11.44 13.12
N SER A 260 -26.47 -12.27 14.01
CA SER A 260 -25.13 -12.15 14.59
C SER A 260 -24.11 -13.10 13.97
N GLY A 261 -24.45 -13.77 12.87
CA GLY A 261 -23.62 -14.81 12.25
C GLY A 261 -22.21 -14.39 11.90
N GLN A 262 -21.99 -13.11 11.57
CA GLN A 262 -20.65 -12.58 11.27
C GLN A 262 -19.71 -12.58 12.50
N LEU A 263 -20.22 -12.63 13.72
CA LEU A 263 -19.40 -12.72 14.94
C LEU A 263 -18.61 -14.04 15.04
N TYR A 264 -19.02 -15.06 14.28
CA TYR A 264 -18.32 -16.36 14.25
C TYR A 264 -17.24 -16.45 13.15
N PHE A 265 -17.13 -15.46 12.26
CA PHE A 265 -16.13 -15.44 11.17
C PHE A 265 -14.68 -15.57 11.64
N PRO A 266 -14.25 -15.02 12.78
CA PRO A 266 -12.91 -15.26 13.33
C PRO A 266 -12.54 -16.74 13.45
N PHE A 267 -13.53 -17.60 13.59
CA PHE A 267 -13.37 -19.03 13.83
C PHE A 267 -13.79 -19.91 12.64
N LEU A 268 -14.14 -19.29 11.49
CA LEU A 268 -14.83 -19.97 10.39
C LEU A 268 -14.09 -21.21 9.90
N ASP A 269 -12.78 -21.14 9.71
CA ASP A 269 -12.01 -22.28 9.23
C ASP A 269 -12.05 -23.47 10.20
N ASN A 270 -11.96 -23.18 11.50
CA ASN A 270 -12.05 -24.21 12.54
C ASN A 270 -13.48 -24.76 12.67
N LEU A 271 -14.51 -23.95 12.44
CA LEU A 271 -15.91 -24.40 12.37
C LEU A 271 -16.13 -25.34 11.18
N VAL A 272 -15.67 -24.96 9.99
CA VAL A 272 -15.78 -25.77 8.77
C VAL A 272 -15.05 -27.11 8.92
N LYS A 273 -13.90 -27.11 9.58
CA LYS A 273 -13.10 -28.32 9.82
C LYS A 273 -13.54 -29.12 11.06
N GLY A 274 -14.59 -28.70 11.76
CA GLY A 274 -15.14 -29.37 12.94
C GLY A 274 -14.19 -29.38 14.15
N ARG A 275 -13.22 -28.47 14.22
CA ARG A 275 -12.26 -28.35 15.34
C ARG A 275 -12.84 -27.61 16.53
N ILE A 276 -13.86 -26.78 16.29
CA ILE A 276 -14.61 -26.03 17.27
C ILE A 276 -16.09 -26.03 16.85
N SER A 277 -17.01 -25.94 17.77
CA SER A 277 -18.44 -25.81 17.52
C SER A 277 -18.94 -24.39 17.80
N LEU A 278 -20.11 -24.03 17.29
CA LEU A 278 -20.79 -22.76 17.63
C LEU A 278 -21.06 -22.67 19.13
N GLU A 279 -21.42 -23.79 19.75
CA GLU A 279 -21.69 -23.88 21.21
C GLU A 279 -20.44 -23.55 22.03
N ASP A 280 -19.23 -23.95 21.58
CA ASP A 280 -17.98 -23.63 22.29
C ASP A 280 -17.67 -22.14 22.25
N ILE A 281 -18.00 -21.47 21.16
CA ILE A 281 -17.87 -20.02 21.04
C ILE A 281 -18.92 -19.31 21.89
N ASP A 282 -20.17 -19.78 21.86
CA ASP A 282 -21.27 -19.22 22.64
C ASP A 282 -21.04 -19.26 24.14
N LYS A 283 -20.33 -20.28 24.64
CA LYS A 283 -19.96 -20.39 26.06
C LYS A 283 -19.04 -19.28 26.55
N VAL A 284 -18.26 -18.67 25.65
CA VAL A 284 -17.21 -17.70 26.03
C VAL A 284 -17.39 -16.31 25.44
N LYS A 285 -18.27 -16.12 24.44
CA LYS A 285 -18.39 -14.86 23.71
C LYS A 285 -18.74 -13.64 24.56
N ASP A 286 -19.42 -13.85 25.69
CA ASP A 286 -19.86 -12.81 26.63
C ASP A 286 -18.87 -12.62 27.80
N ASP A 287 -17.78 -13.38 27.85
CA ASP A 287 -16.67 -13.25 28.79
C ASP A 287 -15.43 -12.75 28.04
N ASP A 288 -15.08 -11.50 28.21
CA ASP A 288 -14.01 -10.84 27.47
C ASP A 288 -12.66 -11.56 27.57
N LEU A 289 -12.32 -12.07 28.75
CA LEU A 289 -11.06 -12.79 28.97
C LEU A 289 -11.04 -14.14 28.23
N ASN A 290 -12.09 -14.95 28.43
CA ASN A 290 -12.17 -16.27 27.81
C ASN A 290 -12.36 -16.18 26.29
N TYR A 291 -13.08 -15.17 25.82
CA TYR A 291 -13.19 -14.90 24.39
C TYR A 291 -11.85 -14.48 23.77
N TYR A 292 -11.11 -13.57 24.41
CA TYR A 292 -9.76 -13.18 23.98
C TYR A 292 -8.82 -14.38 23.92
N ARG A 293 -8.83 -15.25 24.93
CA ARG A 293 -8.06 -16.51 24.96
C ARG A 293 -8.40 -17.42 23.78
N LEU A 294 -9.69 -17.56 23.46
CA LEU A 294 -10.14 -18.35 22.32
C LEU A 294 -9.61 -17.77 21.00
N LEU A 295 -9.65 -16.43 20.84
CA LEU A 295 -9.10 -15.76 19.67
C LEU A 295 -7.57 -16.01 19.56
N VAL A 296 -6.80 -15.83 20.64
CA VAL A 296 -5.35 -16.08 20.63
C VAL A 296 -5.04 -17.54 20.32
N ARG A 297 -5.73 -18.49 20.94
CA ARG A 297 -5.56 -19.92 20.66
C ARG A 297 -5.85 -20.25 19.19
N THR A 298 -6.88 -19.65 18.62
CA THR A 298 -7.22 -19.83 17.21
C THR A 298 -6.13 -19.21 16.32
N ARG A 299 -5.59 -18.05 16.69
CA ARG A 299 -4.50 -17.41 15.95
C ARG A 299 -3.22 -18.27 15.96
N LEU A 300 -2.88 -18.85 17.10
CA LEU A 300 -1.74 -19.77 17.21
C LEU A 300 -1.91 -21.02 16.33
N ASP A 301 -3.12 -21.62 16.33
CA ASP A 301 -3.42 -22.75 15.43
C ASP A 301 -3.27 -22.34 13.96
N TYR A 302 -3.78 -21.18 13.57
CA TYR A 302 -3.68 -20.68 12.20
C TYR A 302 -2.23 -20.36 11.80
N ALA A 303 -1.44 -19.74 12.69
CA ALA A 303 -0.04 -19.46 12.46
C ALA A 303 0.78 -20.76 12.28
N ALA A 304 0.55 -21.76 13.10
CA ALA A 304 1.20 -23.08 12.98
C ALA A 304 0.91 -23.73 11.62
N ARG A 305 -0.30 -23.57 11.09
CA ARG A 305 -0.73 -24.18 9.83
C ARG A 305 -0.14 -23.51 8.58
N LEU A 306 0.25 -22.24 8.67
CA LEU A 306 0.95 -21.54 7.58
C LEU A 306 2.36 -22.09 7.34
N LEU A 307 2.95 -22.72 8.35
CA LEU A 307 4.31 -23.26 8.31
C LEU A 307 4.36 -24.64 7.63
N PRO A 308 5.53 -25.04 7.08
CA PRO A 308 5.74 -26.42 6.64
C PRO A 308 5.54 -27.42 7.82
N PRO A 309 5.03 -28.63 7.56
CA PRO A 309 4.70 -29.19 6.24
C PRO A 309 3.32 -28.80 5.70
N LEU A 310 2.43 -28.22 6.52
CA LEU A 310 1.03 -28.01 6.16
C LEU A 310 0.83 -26.95 5.06
N ARG A 311 1.44 -25.76 5.23
CA ARG A 311 1.30 -24.61 4.32
C ARG A 311 -0.16 -24.35 3.92
N ASP A 312 -1.06 -24.48 4.89
CA ASP A 312 -2.51 -24.35 4.73
C ASP A 312 -2.91 -22.90 5.13
N THR A 313 -3.62 -22.21 4.25
CA THR A 313 -4.11 -20.85 4.53
C THR A 313 -5.51 -20.92 5.11
N PRO A 314 -5.72 -20.60 6.40
CA PRO A 314 -7.04 -20.60 7.02
C PRO A 314 -7.97 -19.56 6.44
N LEU A 315 -9.27 -19.88 6.39
CA LEU A 315 -10.32 -18.95 5.96
C LEU A 315 -10.50 -17.81 6.99
N GLU A 316 -10.79 -16.62 6.49
CA GLU A 316 -11.14 -15.43 7.30
C GLU A 316 -10.09 -15.06 8.37
N MET A 317 -8.79 -15.25 8.08
CA MET A 317 -7.71 -14.82 8.98
C MET A 317 -7.77 -13.32 9.32
N ASN A 318 -8.23 -12.49 8.39
CA ASN A 318 -8.39 -11.06 8.64
C ASN A 318 -9.49 -10.79 9.68
N ALA A 319 -10.62 -11.48 9.58
CA ALA A 319 -11.69 -11.35 10.59
C ALA A 319 -11.22 -11.75 12.00
N LEU A 320 -10.36 -12.79 12.09
CA LEU A 320 -9.73 -13.17 13.35
C LEU A 320 -8.77 -12.09 13.86
N THR A 321 -7.92 -11.55 12.99
CA THR A 321 -6.98 -10.48 13.35
C THR A 321 -7.72 -9.24 13.83
N ASP A 322 -8.70 -8.77 13.06
CA ASP A 322 -9.50 -7.57 13.39
C ASP A 322 -10.21 -7.73 14.76
N MET A 323 -10.76 -8.93 15.03
CA MET A 323 -11.45 -9.18 16.28
C MET A 323 -10.48 -9.29 17.46
N LEU A 324 -9.33 -9.95 17.26
CA LEU A 324 -8.28 -10.09 18.27
C LEU A 324 -7.70 -8.73 18.64
N GLU A 325 -7.39 -7.90 17.63
CA GLU A 325 -6.95 -6.52 17.80
C GLU A 325 -7.98 -5.69 18.56
N LYS A 326 -9.23 -5.70 18.10
CA LYS A 326 -10.33 -4.96 18.72
C LYS A 326 -10.50 -5.32 20.19
N LYS A 327 -10.53 -6.62 20.52
CA LYS A 327 -10.70 -7.09 21.91
C LYS A 327 -9.47 -6.79 22.76
N GLY A 328 -8.27 -6.95 22.22
CA GLY A 328 -7.03 -6.58 22.92
C GLY A 328 -7.01 -5.11 23.29
N LYS A 329 -7.33 -4.23 22.35
CA LYS A 329 -7.36 -2.78 22.55
C LYS A 329 -8.45 -2.38 23.54
N GLN A 330 -9.69 -2.81 23.33
CA GLN A 330 -10.83 -2.37 24.13
C GLN A 330 -10.79 -2.87 25.57
N VAL A 331 -10.42 -4.12 25.78
CA VAL A 331 -10.49 -4.76 27.11
C VAL A 331 -9.25 -4.49 27.94
N PHE A 332 -8.06 -4.59 27.33
CA PHE A 332 -6.80 -4.57 28.08
C PHE A 332 -6.00 -3.29 27.89
N VAL A 333 -5.73 -2.89 26.64
CA VAL A 333 -4.87 -1.71 26.37
C VAL A 333 -5.56 -0.43 26.82
N GLY A 334 -6.85 -0.27 26.55
CA GLY A 334 -7.62 0.88 27.02
C GLY A 334 -7.55 1.06 28.55
N GLU A 335 -7.69 -0.04 29.30
CA GLU A 335 -7.61 -0.01 30.78
C GLU A 335 -6.23 0.38 31.28
N ILE A 336 -5.15 -0.29 30.79
CA ILE A 336 -3.79 0.03 31.26
C ILE A 336 -3.31 1.43 30.80
N ASN A 337 -3.86 1.94 29.71
CA ASN A 337 -3.63 3.32 29.26
C ASN A 337 -4.40 4.31 30.15
N ALA A 338 -5.65 4.03 30.48
CA ALA A 338 -6.44 4.89 31.38
C ALA A 338 -5.78 5.02 32.79
N LEU A 339 -5.10 3.96 33.23
CA LEU A 339 -4.36 3.94 34.50
C LEU A 339 -2.90 4.41 34.38
N HIS A 340 -2.52 5.13 33.30
CA HIS A 340 -1.10 5.49 33.07
C HIS A 340 -0.50 6.41 34.15
N THR A 341 -1.32 7.15 34.88
CA THR A 341 -0.91 7.99 36.00
C THR A 341 -0.79 7.25 37.33
N VAL A 342 -1.23 5.98 37.40
CA VAL A 342 -1.13 5.15 38.61
C VAL A 342 0.29 4.62 38.76
N GLU A 343 1.02 5.12 39.75
CA GLU A 343 2.43 4.75 39.99
C GLU A 343 2.62 3.28 40.39
N ASN A 344 1.64 2.67 41.08
CA ASN A 344 1.73 1.30 41.51
C ASN A 344 1.49 0.31 40.37
N PRO A 345 2.53 -0.40 39.85
CA PRO A 345 2.40 -1.31 38.73
C PRO A 345 1.43 -2.48 39.00
N ALA A 346 1.32 -2.95 40.25
CA ALA A 346 0.42 -4.03 40.61
C ALA A 346 -1.06 -3.64 40.48
N LEU A 347 -1.40 -2.37 40.67
CA LEU A 347 -2.76 -1.85 40.44
C LEU A 347 -2.99 -1.56 38.97
N ARG A 348 -2.05 -0.86 38.31
CA ARG A 348 -2.17 -0.45 36.91
C ARG A 348 -2.33 -1.63 35.97
N PHE A 349 -1.56 -2.69 36.14
CA PHE A 349 -1.52 -3.84 35.25
C PHE A 349 -2.31 -5.05 35.75
N LYS A 350 -3.16 -4.87 36.78
CA LYS A 350 -3.92 -5.97 37.40
C LYS A 350 -4.78 -6.75 36.39
N ILE A 351 -5.35 -6.05 35.43
CA ILE A 351 -6.21 -6.68 34.39
C ILE A 351 -5.43 -7.70 33.53
N LEU A 352 -4.11 -7.54 33.43
CA LEU A 352 -3.25 -8.44 32.67
C LEU A 352 -2.87 -9.72 33.44
N ASP A 353 -3.11 -9.78 34.77
CA ASP A 353 -2.62 -10.90 35.60
C ASP A 353 -3.03 -12.28 35.09
N PRO A 354 -4.23 -12.51 34.54
CA PRO A 354 -4.63 -13.81 34.02
C PRO A 354 -4.05 -14.15 32.64
N LEU A 355 -3.36 -13.22 31.94
CA LEU A 355 -2.88 -13.45 30.58
C LEU A 355 -1.57 -14.23 30.53
N THR A 356 -1.45 -15.13 29.52
CA THR A 356 -0.22 -15.87 29.22
C THR A 356 0.80 -15.01 28.46
N PRO A 357 2.08 -15.42 28.32
CA PRO A 357 3.06 -14.72 27.50
C PRO A 357 2.60 -14.53 26.04
N GLU A 358 1.99 -15.55 25.43
CA GLU A 358 1.48 -15.49 24.07
C GLU A 358 0.31 -14.52 23.94
N GLU A 359 -0.59 -14.48 24.92
CA GLU A 359 -1.70 -13.53 24.97
C GLU A 359 -1.20 -12.09 25.10
N LEU A 360 -0.16 -11.86 25.92
CA LEU A 360 0.51 -10.57 26.04
C LEU A 360 1.30 -10.20 24.78
N TYR A 361 1.90 -11.17 24.09
CA TYR A 361 2.58 -10.95 22.82
C TYR A 361 1.62 -10.40 21.76
N TYR A 362 0.48 -11.06 21.55
CA TYR A 362 -0.52 -10.58 20.60
C TYR A 362 -1.13 -9.22 21.02
N LEU A 363 -1.27 -9.00 22.31
CA LEU A 363 -1.69 -7.70 22.83
C LEU A 363 -0.74 -6.60 22.38
N VAL A 364 0.56 -6.82 22.45
CA VAL A 364 1.58 -5.86 22.02
C VAL A 364 1.55 -5.65 20.52
N VAL A 365 1.70 -6.72 19.73
CA VAL A 365 1.90 -6.60 18.28
C VAL A 365 0.66 -6.11 17.52
N LEU A 366 -0.53 -6.22 18.12
CA LEU A 366 -1.78 -5.77 17.52
C LEU A 366 -2.31 -4.43 18.06
N SER A 367 -1.56 -3.76 18.95
CA SER A 367 -1.97 -2.47 19.52
C SER A 367 -0.93 -1.37 19.36
N GLU A 368 -0.06 -1.48 18.37
CA GLU A 368 1.04 -0.54 18.12
C GLU A 368 0.56 0.93 18.03
N ASP A 369 -0.58 1.15 17.42
CA ASP A 369 -1.20 2.46 17.19
C ASP A 369 -1.88 3.07 18.43
N GLU A 370 -2.18 2.27 19.47
CA GLU A 370 -2.91 2.73 20.65
C GLU A 370 -2.12 2.60 21.96
N ILE A 371 -1.19 1.65 22.06
CA ILE A 371 -0.50 1.37 23.31
C ILE A 371 0.45 2.51 23.71
N TYR A 372 0.30 3.03 24.93
CA TYR A 372 1.21 4.05 25.43
C TYR A 372 2.59 3.45 25.74
N THR A 373 3.65 4.28 25.63
CA THR A 373 5.03 3.84 25.91
C THR A 373 5.17 3.13 27.26
N SER A 374 4.63 3.72 28.33
CA SER A 374 4.70 3.10 29.67
C SER A 374 3.85 1.82 29.79
N SER A 375 2.77 1.72 29.03
CA SER A 375 1.95 0.51 28.94
C SER A 375 2.70 -0.60 28.19
N TYR A 376 3.32 -0.28 27.06
CA TYR A 376 4.17 -1.22 26.32
C TYR A 376 5.28 -1.81 27.21
N LEU A 377 6.04 -0.93 27.88
CA LEU A 377 7.15 -1.37 28.75
C LEU A 377 6.65 -2.31 29.86
N GLY A 378 5.51 -1.98 30.48
CA GLY A 378 4.91 -2.82 31.49
C GLY A 378 4.41 -4.17 30.98
N VAL A 379 3.87 -4.24 29.75
CA VAL A 379 3.47 -5.50 29.11
C VAL A 379 4.68 -6.31 28.69
N TYR A 380 5.67 -5.69 28.06
CA TYR A 380 6.92 -6.33 27.63
C TYR A 380 7.62 -7.05 28.79
N ASP A 381 7.82 -6.37 29.91
CA ASP A 381 8.47 -6.97 31.08
C ASP A 381 7.67 -8.18 31.61
N ARG A 382 6.33 -8.12 31.58
CA ARG A 382 5.46 -9.22 32.01
C ARG A 382 5.49 -10.44 31.09
N ILE A 383 5.72 -10.26 29.80
CA ILE A 383 5.91 -11.40 28.87
C ILE A 383 7.04 -12.28 29.40
N PHE A 384 8.23 -11.71 29.60
CA PHE A 384 9.41 -12.45 30.00
C PHE A 384 9.35 -12.95 31.46
N GLN A 385 8.76 -12.18 32.37
CA GLN A 385 8.57 -12.61 33.77
C GLN A 385 7.68 -13.85 33.91
N ARG A 386 6.74 -14.07 33.00
CA ARG A 386 5.79 -15.20 33.04
C ARG A 386 6.27 -16.41 32.25
N MET A 387 7.29 -16.28 31.44
CA MET A 387 7.86 -17.41 30.71
C MET A 387 8.68 -18.32 31.63
N LYS A 388 8.53 -19.63 31.48
CA LYS A 388 9.38 -20.63 32.15
C LYS A 388 10.83 -20.54 31.67
N ALA A 389 11.03 -20.28 30.40
CA ALA A 389 12.32 -20.03 29.75
C ALA A 389 12.25 -18.63 29.10
N PRO A 390 12.72 -17.57 29.77
CA PRO A 390 12.54 -16.19 29.35
C PRO A 390 13.53 -15.81 28.24
N TYR A 391 13.52 -16.58 27.14
CA TYR A 391 14.34 -16.36 25.97
C TYR A 391 13.48 -15.87 24.79
N GLY A 392 13.97 -14.90 24.04
CA GLY A 392 13.25 -14.32 22.92
C GLY A 392 12.95 -15.32 21.79
N ASP A 393 13.88 -16.23 21.49
CA ASP A 393 13.65 -17.31 20.54
C ASP A 393 12.57 -18.28 21.00
N SER A 394 12.53 -18.62 22.31
CA SER A 394 11.47 -19.44 22.87
C SER A 394 10.10 -18.78 22.74
N LEU A 395 10.00 -17.46 22.96
CA LEU A 395 8.77 -16.70 22.72
C LEU A 395 8.33 -16.79 21.26
N LEU A 396 9.25 -16.51 20.34
CA LEU A 396 8.94 -16.56 18.90
C LEU A 396 8.57 -17.96 18.41
N MET A 397 9.16 -19.00 18.98
CA MET A 397 8.77 -20.40 18.70
C MET A 397 7.36 -20.72 19.21
N GLN A 398 6.99 -20.26 20.41
CA GLN A 398 5.65 -20.45 20.97
C GLN A 398 4.55 -19.80 20.11
N VAL A 399 4.85 -18.65 19.52
CA VAL A 399 3.92 -17.95 18.61
C VAL A 399 4.15 -18.30 17.13
N HIS A 400 4.94 -19.35 16.84
CA HIS A 400 5.23 -19.80 15.47
C HIS A 400 5.82 -18.72 14.55
N GLY A 401 6.53 -17.74 15.10
CA GLY A 401 7.07 -16.60 14.35
C GLY A 401 6.03 -15.62 13.83
N ASP A 402 4.77 -15.75 14.25
CA ASP A 402 3.71 -14.87 13.81
C ASP A 402 3.97 -13.42 14.27
N TYR A 403 3.88 -12.44 13.37
CA TYR A 403 4.19 -11.02 13.62
C TYR A 403 5.61 -10.74 14.17
N PHE A 404 6.61 -11.65 14.01
CA PHE A 404 7.94 -11.44 14.59
C PHE A 404 8.60 -10.13 14.11
N ARG A 405 8.40 -9.73 12.84
CA ARG A 405 8.92 -8.46 12.31
C ARG A 405 8.34 -7.27 13.07
N LYS A 406 7.03 -7.28 13.30
CA LYS A 406 6.34 -6.22 14.04
C LYS A 406 6.80 -6.17 15.50
N PHE A 407 7.02 -7.32 16.13
CA PHE A 407 7.57 -7.37 17.48
C PHE A 407 8.99 -6.80 17.58
N ILE A 408 9.88 -7.13 16.63
CA ILE A 408 11.23 -6.56 16.54
C ILE A 408 11.20 -5.05 16.34
N LYS A 409 10.38 -4.57 15.40
CA LYS A 409 10.14 -3.14 15.17
C LYS A 409 9.74 -2.42 16.46
N MET A 410 8.72 -2.92 17.14
CA MET A 410 8.25 -2.33 18.40
C MET A 410 9.32 -2.37 19.48
N ALA A 411 10.03 -3.49 19.62
CA ALA A 411 11.15 -3.58 20.55
C ALA A 411 12.25 -2.53 20.25
N ALA A 412 12.55 -2.29 18.98
CA ALA A 412 13.47 -1.23 18.56
C ALA A 412 12.94 0.18 18.86
N ALA A 413 11.68 0.42 18.52
CA ALA A 413 11.01 1.72 18.70
C ALA A 413 10.89 2.13 20.18
N TYR A 414 10.75 1.16 21.10
CA TYR A 414 10.71 1.37 22.53
C TYR A 414 12.03 1.07 23.26
N ASN A 415 13.16 1.04 22.53
CA ASN A 415 14.51 0.80 23.06
C ASN A 415 14.67 -0.51 23.87
N LYS A 416 13.95 -1.56 23.50
CA LYS A 416 13.99 -2.92 24.11
C LYS A 416 14.66 -3.99 23.24
N LEU A 417 15.03 -3.65 21.98
CA LEU A 417 15.53 -4.66 21.04
C LEU A 417 16.81 -5.34 21.53
N GLU A 418 17.76 -4.59 22.08
CA GLU A 418 18.99 -5.18 22.62
C GLU A 418 18.69 -6.09 23.80
N ASN A 419 17.79 -5.66 24.71
CA ASN A 419 17.34 -6.49 25.82
C ASN A 419 16.73 -7.80 25.30
N PHE A 420 15.87 -7.72 24.28
CA PHE A 420 15.26 -8.90 23.65
C PHE A 420 16.32 -9.84 23.04
N LEU A 421 17.23 -9.30 22.21
CA LEU A 421 18.28 -10.10 21.57
C LEU A 421 19.29 -10.66 22.57
N GLY A 422 19.54 -9.94 23.65
CA GLY A 422 20.42 -10.37 24.75
C GLY A 422 19.87 -11.54 25.60
N THR A 423 18.58 -11.87 25.49
CA THR A 423 17.98 -13.02 26.16
C THR A 423 18.35 -14.35 25.51
N MET A 424 18.86 -14.36 24.30
CA MET A 424 19.15 -15.56 23.48
C MET A 424 20.65 -15.66 23.14
N ASP A 425 21.08 -16.81 22.66
CA ASP A 425 22.45 -16.95 22.19
C ASP A 425 22.71 -16.15 20.90
N LYS A 426 24.00 -15.88 20.59
CA LYS A 426 24.40 -15.06 19.45
C LYS A 426 23.97 -15.63 18.09
N GLN A 427 23.89 -16.97 17.98
CA GLN A 427 23.51 -17.63 16.74
C GLN A 427 22.01 -17.44 16.47
N ASN A 428 21.17 -17.63 17.50
CA ASN A 428 19.72 -17.43 17.40
C ASN A 428 19.37 -15.96 17.15
N ALA A 429 20.01 -15.04 17.87
CA ALA A 429 19.86 -13.60 17.62
C ALA A 429 20.25 -13.24 16.17
N GLY A 430 21.37 -13.77 15.67
CA GLY A 430 21.78 -13.60 14.27
C GLY A 430 20.75 -14.15 13.28
N THR A 431 20.23 -15.35 13.52
CA THR A 431 19.24 -15.99 12.66
C THR A 431 17.92 -15.18 12.58
N ILE A 432 17.45 -14.66 13.71
CA ILE A 432 16.26 -13.81 13.77
C ILE A 432 16.49 -12.52 12.99
N MET A 433 17.63 -11.86 13.21
CA MET A 433 17.96 -10.62 12.51
C MET A 433 18.20 -10.84 11.01
N LYS A 434 18.78 -11.98 10.62
CA LYS A 434 18.84 -12.39 9.22
C LYS A 434 17.43 -12.52 8.61
N SER A 435 16.53 -13.21 9.28
CA SER A 435 15.13 -13.36 8.83
C SER A 435 14.39 -12.04 8.77
N PHE A 436 14.78 -11.05 9.56
CA PHE A 436 14.23 -9.70 9.54
C PHE A 436 14.68 -8.90 8.31
N VAL A 437 15.89 -9.13 7.78
CA VAL A 437 16.49 -8.35 6.67
C VAL A 437 16.25 -8.97 5.30
N ILE A 438 15.90 -10.25 5.19
CA ILE A 438 15.73 -10.93 3.89
C ILE A 438 14.35 -10.64 3.27
N HIS A 439 14.28 -10.76 1.94
CA HIS A 439 13.04 -10.67 1.14
C HIS A 439 12.35 -9.30 1.15
N LEU A 440 13.07 -8.22 1.46
CA LEU A 440 12.52 -6.86 1.43
C LEU A 440 12.12 -6.42 0.01
N GLU A 441 12.69 -7.03 -1.02
CA GLU A 441 12.32 -6.82 -2.42
C GLU A 441 10.85 -7.21 -2.72
N ASN A 442 10.28 -8.10 -1.92
CA ASN A 442 8.89 -8.58 -2.05
C ASN A 442 7.94 -7.90 -1.04
N ALA A 443 8.49 -7.15 -0.10
CA ALA A 443 7.77 -6.49 0.98
C ALA A 443 7.27 -5.09 0.58
N ASN A 444 6.48 -4.46 1.44
CA ASN A 444 6.16 -3.04 1.30
C ASN A 444 7.36 -2.16 1.72
N GLU A 445 7.27 -0.85 1.47
CA GLU A 445 8.31 0.12 1.86
C GLU A 445 8.55 0.14 3.37
N GLU A 446 7.48 0.01 4.15
CA GLU A 446 7.53 0.09 5.62
C GLU A 446 8.45 -0.96 6.24
N GLU A 447 8.49 -2.18 5.70
CA GLU A 447 9.40 -3.21 6.22
C GLU A 447 10.88 -2.84 6.06
N ALA A 448 11.25 -2.15 4.99
CA ALA A 448 12.62 -1.68 4.80
C ALA A 448 12.95 -0.49 5.74
N VAL A 449 11.98 0.38 5.98
CA VAL A 449 12.07 1.47 6.98
C VAL A 449 12.27 0.88 8.37
N ASP A 450 11.49 -0.14 8.74
CA ASP A 450 11.59 -0.84 10.02
C ASP A 450 12.97 -1.48 10.24
N VAL A 451 13.57 -2.02 9.18
CA VAL A 451 14.93 -2.57 9.20
C VAL A 451 15.97 -1.45 9.43
N ALA A 452 15.83 -0.32 8.73
CA ALA A 452 16.73 0.82 8.91
C ALA A 452 16.67 1.39 10.35
N ASP A 453 15.47 1.58 10.88
CA ASP A 453 15.25 2.08 12.24
C ASP A 453 15.75 1.12 13.32
N SER A 454 15.52 -0.18 13.12
CA SER A 454 15.99 -1.22 14.05
C SER A 454 17.52 -1.29 14.11
N TYR A 455 18.18 -1.09 12.95
CA TYR A 455 19.64 -1.11 12.88
C TYR A 455 20.28 0.02 13.72
N SER A 456 19.68 1.21 13.71
CA SER A 456 20.17 2.34 14.51
C SER A 456 20.23 2.03 15.99
N SER A 457 19.32 1.19 16.48
CA SER A 457 19.28 0.77 17.89
C SER A 457 20.33 -0.30 18.25
N ILE A 458 20.84 -1.04 17.25
CA ILE A 458 21.77 -2.15 17.43
C ILE A 458 23.22 -1.68 17.33
N VAL A 459 23.52 -0.78 16.41
CA VAL A 459 24.91 -0.44 16.02
C VAL A 459 25.76 0.08 17.19
N GLU A 460 25.17 0.86 18.09
CA GLU A 460 25.87 1.44 19.25
C GLU A 460 26.10 0.43 20.37
N LYS A 461 25.19 -0.53 20.55
CA LYS A 461 25.16 -1.44 21.69
C LYS A 461 25.69 -2.83 21.37
N ASN A 462 25.54 -3.28 20.12
CA ASN A 462 25.99 -4.60 19.67
C ASN A 462 26.70 -4.53 18.31
N PRO A 463 27.95 -4.02 18.25
CA PRO A 463 28.68 -3.85 16.97
C PRO A 463 28.90 -5.16 16.21
N THR A 464 29.02 -6.30 16.90
CA THR A 464 29.20 -7.62 16.27
C THR A 464 27.95 -8.02 15.49
N LEU A 465 26.78 -7.86 16.08
CA LEU A 465 25.50 -8.15 15.42
C LEU A 465 25.22 -7.14 14.29
N ALA A 466 25.54 -5.86 14.50
CA ALA A 466 25.44 -4.84 13.45
C ALA A 466 26.29 -5.19 12.22
N HIS A 467 27.52 -5.63 12.43
CA HIS A 467 28.40 -6.08 11.33
C HIS A 467 27.84 -7.30 10.60
N PHE A 468 27.28 -8.26 11.34
CA PHE A 468 26.60 -9.43 10.76
C PHE A 468 25.40 -9.00 9.87
N ILE A 469 24.53 -8.12 10.38
CA ILE A 469 23.36 -7.61 9.65
C ILE A 469 23.81 -6.87 8.37
N LEU A 470 24.84 -6.05 8.44
CA LEU A 470 25.42 -5.37 7.26
C LEU A 470 25.91 -6.39 6.22
N GLY A 471 26.50 -7.50 6.66
CA GLY A 471 26.90 -8.60 5.77
C GLY A 471 25.71 -9.23 5.04
N GLU A 472 24.60 -9.46 5.74
CA GLU A 472 23.38 -9.99 5.15
C GLU A 472 22.72 -8.99 4.15
N VAL A 473 22.75 -7.70 4.46
CA VAL A 473 22.30 -6.65 3.52
C VAL A 473 23.12 -6.65 2.24
N LYS A 474 24.46 -6.73 2.33
CA LYS A 474 25.36 -6.80 1.18
C LYS A 474 25.11 -8.05 0.34
N TRP A 475 24.94 -9.20 0.99
CA TRP A 475 24.64 -10.45 0.29
C TRP A 475 23.31 -10.37 -0.48
N ASN A 476 22.26 -9.79 0.12
CA ASN A 476 20.97 -9.60 -0.56
C ASN A 476 21.05 -8.56 -1.69
N TYR A 477 21.88 -7.51 -1.54
CA TYR A 477 22.18 -6.57 -2.63
C TYR A 477 22.75 -7.31 -3.85
N ASP A 478 23.83 -8.08 -3.66
CA ASP A 478 24.48 -8.82 -4.73
C ASP A 478 23.54 -9.82 -5.41
N LYS A 479 22.70 -10.52 -4.62
CA LYS A 479 21.67 -11.43 -5.12
C LYS A 479 20.65 -10.72 -6.01
N ASN A 480 20.20 -9.52 -5.64
CA ASN A 480 19.23 -8.76 -6.42
C ASN A 480 19.85 -8.15 -7.67
N VAL A 481 21.13 -7.77 -7.62
CA VAL A 481 21.91 -7.35 -8.81
C VAL A 481 22.00 -8.51 -9.80
N ALA A 482 22.36 -9.71 -9.36
CA ALA A 482 22.45 -10.90 -10.21
C ALA A 482 21.09 -11.29 -10.82
N ALA A 483 19.99 -11.04 -10.12
CA ALA A 483 18.63 -11.32 -10.59
C ALA A 483 18.01 -10.17 -11.43
N GLY A 484 18.68 -9.02 -11.54
CA GLY A 484 18.15 -7.84 -12.24
C GLY A 484 16.92 -7.22 -11.56
N ASN A 485 16.71 -7.46 -10.25
CA ASN A 485 15.57 -6.95 -9.49
C ASN A 485 15.79 -5.51 -9.04
N LYS A 486 15.30 -4.54 -9.82
CA LYS A 486 15.48 -3.10 -9.57
C LYS A 486 15.07 -2.66 -8.17
N LYS A 487 13.88 -3.09 -7.69
CA LYS A 487 13.38 -2.71 -6.36
C LYS A 487 14.31 -3.21 -5.25
N GLY A 488 14.75 -4.46 -5.33
CA GLY A 488 15.70 -5.03 -4.38
C GLY A 488 17.04 -4.33 -4.40
N ILE A 489 17.57 -4.01 -5.59
CA ILE A 489 18.82 -3.25 -5.75
C ILE A 489 18.73 -1.91 -5.02
N ILE A 490 17.65 -1.14 -5.22
CA ILE A 490 17.44 0.16 -4.57
C ILE A 490 17.39 -0.01 -3.05
N ILE A 491 16.52 -0.89 -2.53
CA ILE A 491 16.31 -1.08 -1.09
C ILE A 491 17.62 -1.47 -0.40
N TYR A 492 18.31 -2.49 -0.89
CA TYR A 492 19.53 -2.99 -0.23
C TYR A 492 20.73 -2.05 -0.39
N ASN A 493 20.84 -1.29 -1.49
CA ASN A 493 21.83 -0.25 -1.64
C ASN A 493 21.64 0.89 -0.62
N LEU A 494 20.39 1.33 -0.42
CA LEU A 494 20.07 2.34 0.58
C LEU A 494 20.40 1.85 1.99
N LEU A 495 19.94 0.64 2.36
CA LEU A 495 20.24 0.03 3.67
C LEU A 495 21.75 -0.12 3.89
N GLN A 496 22.51 -0.59 2.89
CA GLN A 496 23.96 -0.71 2.99
C GLN A 496 24.62 0.66 3.26
N THR A 497 24.23 1.68 2.51
CA THR A 497 24.77 3.04 2.67
C THR A 497 24.48 3.61 4.05
N LEU A 498 23.24 3.43 4.54
CA LEU A 498 22.83 3.88 5.87
C LEU A 498 23.58 3.12 6.98
N PHE A 499 23.73 1.82 6.86
CA PHE A 499 24.41 0.99 7.86
C PHE A 499 25.90 1.27 7.92
N GLU A 500 26.53 1.54 6.76
CA GLU A 500 27.93 1.99 6.72
C GLU A 500 28.11 3.37 7.34
N SER A 501 27.11 4.26 7.23
CA SER A 501 27.16 5.61 7.82
C SER A 501 26.96 5.62 9.33
N ALA A 502 26.27 4.63 9.88
CA ALA A 502 26.06 4.50 11.31
C ALA A 502 27.35 4.14 12.07
N ASP A 503 28.37 3.62 11.38
CA ASP A 503 29.73 3.47 11.89
C ASP A 503 30.42 4.85 11.87
N THR A 504 30.44 5.52 13.02
CA THR A 504 30.99 6.88 13.17
C THR A 504 32.49 6.98 12.89
N THR A 505 33.19 5.85 12.74
CA THR A 505 34.61 5.84 12.31
C THR A 505 34.75 6.08 10.81
N LYS A 506 33.69 5.88 10.03
CA LYS A 506 33.63 6.13 8.59
C LYS A 506 32.91 7.46 8.33
N LYS A 507 33.62 8.39 7.73
CA LYS A 507 33.00 9.67 7.30
C LYS A 507 32.21 9.43 6.02
N VAL A 508 30.94 9.04 6.14
CA VAL A 508 30.03 8.89 5.00
C VAL A 508 29.22 10.16 4.84
N ASP A 509 29.35 10.82 3.70
CA ASP A 509 28.45 11.91 3.32
C ASP A 509 27.16 11.33 2.76
N LEU A 510 26.16 11.16 3.63
CA LEU A 510 24.85 10.62 3.27
C LEU A 510 24.13 11.47 2.22
N SER A 511 24.24 12.78 2.33
CA SER A 511 23.54 13.69 1.41
C SER A 511 24.07 13.57 -0.01
N ALA A 512 25.39 13.54 -0.17
CA ALA A 512 26.03 13.36 -1.48
C ALA A 512 25.75 11.95 -2.05
N LYS A 513 25.87 10.89 -1.20
CA LYS A 513 25.67 9.50 -1.66
C LYS A 513 24.22 9.17 -2.03
N LEU A 514 23.26 9.69 -1.27
CA LEU A 514 21.84 9.41 -1.46
C LEU A 514 21.13 10.49 -2.29
N GLY A 515 21.83 11.60 -2.57
CA GLY A 515 21.29 12.73 -3.32
C GLY A 515 20.15 13.46 -2.59
N ILE A 516 20.08 13.37 -1.26
CA ILE A 516 19.05 14.00 -0.40
C ILE A 516 19.58 15.30 0.21
N PRO A 517 18.70 16.18 0.74
CA PRO A 517 19.15 17.36 1.50
C PRO A 517 20.08 16.99 2.66
N PRO A 518 20.93 17.95 3.13
CA PRO A 518 21.82 17.71 4.25
C PRO A 518 21.09 17.19 5.49
N VAL A 519 21.57 16.09 6.09
CA VAL A 519 20.96 15.49 7.30
C VAL A 519 21.68 15.89 8.59
N TYR A 520 22.91 16.40 8.48
CA TYR A 520 23.74 16.80 9.62
C TYR A 520 23.63 18.28 9.96
N THR A 521 23.17 19.08 9.01
CA THR A 521 23.09 20.54 9.13
C THR A 521 21.81 21.07 8.53
N ILE A 522 21.37 22.21 9.02
CA ILE A 522 20.30 22.98 8.39
C ILE A 522 20.71 24.46 8.36
N ASP A 523 20.66 25.03 7.17
CA ASP A 523 21.02 26.42 6.92
C ASP A 523 20.03 27.38 7.60
N HIS A 524 20.53 28.38 8.32
CA HIS A 524 19.70 29.39 8.99
C HIS A 524 18.81 30.13 7.99
N GLY A 525 19.32 30.42 6.78
CA GLY A 525 18.56 31.11 5.74
C GLY A 525 17.36 30.32 5.27
N SER A 526 17.44 28.97 5.27
CA SER A 526 16.34 28.08 4.88
C SER A 526 15.20 28.03 5.92
N LEU A 527 15.47 28.47 7.15
CA LEU A 527 14.48 28.58 8.24
C LEU A 527 13.85 29.97 8.32
N ALA A 528 14.49 30.99 7.75
CA ALA A 528 14.05 32.36 7.81
C ALA A 528 13.12 32.73 6.65
N ASP A 529 12.14 33.57 6.91
CA ASP A 529 11.32 34.19 5.88
C ASP A 529 12.06 35.31 5.15
N ASP A 530 11.41 35.92 4.13
CA ASP A 530 11.99 37.03 3.33
C ASP A 530 12.38 38.24 4.17
N SER A 531 11.87 38.37 5.40
CA SER A 531 12.21 39.41 6.37
C SER A 531 13.31 38.97 7.34
N GLY A 532 13.88 37.81 7.16
CA GLY A 532 14.90 37.21 8.02
C GLY A 532 14.40 36.70 9.36
N ARG A 533 13.07 36.49 9.52
CA ARG A 533 12.43 36.02 10.75
C ARG A 533 12.28 34.52 10.71
N VAL A 534 12.68 33.82 11.77
CA VAL A 534 12.37 32.39 11.96
C VAL A 534 11.08 32.28 12.77
N ILE A 535 10.08 31.59 12.17
CA ILE A 535 8.77 31.40 12.78
C ILE A 535 8.66 30.00 13.34
N GLN A 536 8.27 29.90 14.63
CA GLN A 536 8.03 28.62 15.30
C GLN A 536 6.58 28.53 15.74
N GLN A 537 5.99 27.34 15.63
CA GLN A 537 4.67 27.02 16.15
C GLN A 537 4.79 25.89 17.18
N VAL A 538 4.21 26.10 18.37
CA VAL A 538 4.25 25.14 19.46
C VAL A 538 2.83 24.73 19.81
N PHE A 539 2.57 23.44 19.81
CA PHE A 539 1.27 22.86 20.10
C PHE A 539 1.23 22.34 21.53
N PHE A 540 0.25 22.81 22.29
CA PHE A 540 -0.11 22.35 23.63
C PHE A 540 -1.56 21.90 23.65
N TYR A 541 -1.90 20.99 24.57
CA TYR A 541 -3.22 20.39 24.70
C TYR A 541 -3.69 20.44 26.15
N GLY A 542 -4.98 20.72 26.36
CA GLY A 542 -5.60 20.75 27.67
C GLY A 542 -5.99 19.36 28.14
N ASP A 543 -5.32 18.84 29.15
CA ASP A 543 -5.53 17.51 29.69
C ASP A 543 -6.09 17.54 31.12
N LYS A 544 -6.94 16.55 31.46
CA LYS A 544 -7.52 16.42 32.81
C LYS A 544 -6.47 16.17 33.89
N ASP A 545 -5.36 15.50 33.55
CA ASP A 545 -4.22 15.25 34.42
C ASP A 545 -3.24 16.44 34.50
N LYS A 546 -3.52 17.52 33.75
CA LYS A 546 -2.73 18.75 33.67
C LYS A 546 -1.34 18.62 33.03
N ASP A 547 -1.07 17.53 32.31
CA ASP A 547 0.25 17.36 31.66
C ASP A 547 0.51 18.47 30.64
N GLY A 548 -0.44 18.81 29.79
CA GLY A 548 -0.27 19.88 28.81
C GLY A 548 -0.12 21.26 29.48
N GLN A 549 -0.84 21.52 30.55
CA GLN A 549 -0.71 22.78 31.33
C GLN A 549 0.67 22.87 31.98
N ASN A 550 1.17 21.79 32.57
CA ASN A 550 2.50 21.72 33.16
C ASN A 550 3.58 21.89 32.08
N SER A 551 3.44 21.21 30.96
CA SER A 551 4.33 21.36 29.80
C SER A 551 4.39 22.77 29.26
N TYR A 552 3.25 23.49 29.23
CA TYR A 552 3.21 24.89 28.85
C TYR A 552 3.94 25.79 29.85
N VAL A 553 3.73 25.61 31.17
CA VAL A 553 4.41 26.37 32.23
C VAL A 553 5.94 26.16 32.18
N ASP A 554 6.37 24.92 32.00
CA ASP A 554 7.78 24.55 31.88
C ASP A 554 8.40 25.19 30.63
N PHE A 555 7.75 25.12 29.49
CA PHE A 555 8.19 25.75 28.24
C PHE A 555 8.29 27.26 28.40
N MET A 556 7.29 27.93 28.98
CA MET A 556 7.30 29.38 29.22
C MET A 556 8.42 29.83 30.16
N SER A 557 8.89 28.95 31.05
CA SER A 557 10.01 29.23 31.95
C SER A 557 11.32 29.52 31.21
N LEU A 558 11.52 28.98 30.00
CA LEU A 558 12.70 29.24 29.15
C LEU A 558 12.85 30.71 28.75
N PHE A 559 11.74 31.45 28.68
CA PHE A 559 11.68 32.80 28.11
C PHE A 559 11.52 33.90 29.20
N ARG A 560 11.28 33.51 30.45
CA ARG A 560 11.17 34.43 31.55
C ARG A 560 12.55 34.94 31.95
N PRO A 561 12.71 36.27 32.21
CA PRO A 561 13.99 36.80 32.60
C PRO A 561 14.44 36.25 33.96
N LYS A 562 15.71 35.87 34.06
CA LYS A 562 16.33 35.55 35.36
C LYS A 562 16.33 36.82 36.23
N LEU A 563 16.25 36.64 37.56
CA LEU A 563 16.25 37.75 38.53
C LEU A 563 17.42 38.71 38.25
N HIS A 564 17.13 40.00 38.07
CA HIS A 564 18.10 41.07 37.74
C HIS A 564 18.73 41.01 36.32
N ALA A 565 18.31 40.11 35.42
CA ALA A 565 18.78 40.10 34.05
C ALA A 565 17.89 40.96 33.14
N ARG A 566 18.49 41.55 32.08
CA ARG A 566 17.69 42.21 31.02
C ARG A 566 16.93 41.13 30.25
N PRO A 567 15.65 41.38 29.94
CA PRO A 567 14.87 40.43 29.19
C PRO A 567 15.48 40.21 27.79
N GLU A 568 15.62 38.95 27.38
CA GLU A 568 16.07 38.56 26.05
C GLU A 568 14.89 38.35 25.11
N TRP A 569 13.70 38.19 25.67
CA TRP A 569 12.46 37.92 24.98
C TRP A 569 11.35 38.89 25.40
N LYS A 570 10.53 39.28 24.40
CA LYS A 570 9.26 39.98 24.59
C LYS A 570 8.14 38.96 24.55
N ILE A 571 7.31 38.91 25.56
CA ILE A 571 6.16 38.01 25.68
C ILE A 571 4.88 38.81 25.57
N LEU A 572 4.01 38.46 24.63
CA LEU A 572 2.67 39.00 24.45
C LEU A 572 1.66 37.87 24.55
N GLU A 573 0.68 38.05 25.42
CA GLU A 573 -0.35 37.02 25.64
C GLU A 573 -1.74 37.52 25.21
N ASN A 574 -2.51 36.62 24.60
CA ASN A 574 -3.94 36.77 24.42
C ASN A 574 -4.68 35.57 25.05
N PRO A 575 -6.02 35.50 25.03
CA PRO A 575 -6.73 34.33 25.60
C PRO A 575 -6.40 32.97 24.99
N GLN A 576 -5.97 32.92 23.73
CA GLN A 576 -5.83 31.70 22.97
C GLN A 576 -4.36 31.26 22.80
N TRP A 577 -3.43 32.20 22.63
CA TRP A 577 -2.01 31.87 22.46
C TRP A 577 -1.08 32.94 23.07
N THR A 578 0.19 32.61 23.11
CA THR A 578 1.28 33.49 23.51
C THR A 578 2.23 33.68 22.36
N THR A 579 2.63 34.92 22.09
CA THR A 579 3.66 35.28 21.12
C THR A 579 4.94 35.65 21.85
N ILE A 580 6.06 35.03 21.53
CA ILE A 580 7.37 35.22 22.14
C ILE A 580 8.33 35.69 21.04
N THR A 581 8.91 36.88 21.20
CA THR A 581 9.78 37.51 20.20
C THR A 581 11.16 37.77 20.76
N SER A 582 12.23 37.39 20.05
CA SER A 582 13.60 37.73 20.47
C SER A 582 13.85 39.26 20.47
N LEU A 583 14.51 39.77 21.49
CA LEU A 583 14.88 41.22 21.62
C LEU A 583 16.31 41.49 21.18
N ARG A 584 17.09 40.45 20.88
CA ARG A 584 18.50 40.52 20.45
C ARG A 584 18.79 39.51 19.36
N GLY A 585 19.85 39.72 18.61
CA GLY A 585 20.32 38.85 17.54
C GLY A 585 19.38 38.81 16.34
N LYS A 586 19.28 37.66 15.69
CA LYS A 586 18.34 37.43 14.58
C LYS A 586 16.91 37.32 15.12
N PRO A 587 15.91 37.77 14.36
CA PRO A 587 14.52 37.73 14.81
C PRO A 587 13.96 36.31 14.80
N VAL A 588 13.58 35.87 16.00
CA VAL A 588 12.87 34.56 16.20
C VAL A 588 11.51 34.90 16.83
N ILE A 589 10.44 34.39 16.25
CA ILE A 589 9.07 34.56 16.73
C ILE A 589 8.46 33.18 16.97
N ILE A 590 7.99 32.96 18.19
CA ILE A 590 7.40 31.69 18.61
C ILE A 590 5.93 31.96 18.95
N PHE A 591 5.05 31.17 18.34
CA PHE A 591 3.62 31.14 18.61
C PHE A 591 3.28 29.85 19.35
N ALA A 592 2.75 29.97 20.57
CA ALA A 592 2.40 28.86 21.43
C ALA A 592 0.93 28.94 21.81
N ASN A 593 0.08 28.03 21.36
CA ASN A 593 -1.30 28.01 21.83
C ASN A 593 -1.35 27.68 23.33
N LYS A 594 -2.37 28.17 24.03
CA LYS A 594 -2.59 27.85 25.45
C LYS A 594 -3.31 26.52 25.57
N PRO A 595 -2.92 25.62 26.49
CA PRO A 595 -3.65 24.39 26.80
C PRO A 595 -4.93 24.72 27.55
N LEU A 596 -6.05 24.81 26.84
CA LEU A 596 -7.35 25.19 27.34
C LEU A 596 -8.23 23.96 27.54
N LEU A 597 -8.64 23.71 28.79
CA LEU A 597 -9.54 22.62 29.12
C LEU A 597 -10.99 23.14 29.24
N GLY A 598 -11.93 22.44 28.65
CA GLY A 598 -13.35 22.80 28.72
C GLY A 598 -14.21 21.99 27.77
N GLU A 599 -15.53 22.24 27.83
CA GLU A 599 -16.47 21.72 26.86
C GLU A 599 -16.24 22.36 25.48
N ASP A 600 -16.58 21.63 24.39
CA ASP A 600 -16.40 22.09 23.00
C ASP A 600 -14.96 22.31 22.52
N ASP A 601 -13.99 21.62 23.11
CA ASP A 601 -12.60 21.56 22.65
C ASP A 601 -11.94 22.93 22.43
N PRO A 602 -11.76 23.73 23.51
CA PRO A 602 -11.31 25.13 23.38
C PRO A 602 -9.86 25.28 22.94
N ASP A 603 -8.99 24.31 23.20
CA ASP A 603 -7.61 24.28 22.68
C ASP A 603 -7.55 24.02 21.17
N ALA A 604 -8.35 23.13 20.63
CA ALA A 604 -8.49 22.95 19.18
C ALA A 604 -9.03 24.24 18.50
N LYS A 605 -9.94 24.97 19.15
CA LYS A 605 -10.38 26.29 18.66
C LYS A 605 -9.24 27.32 18.71
N ALA A 606 -8.42 27.31 19.76
CA ALA A 606 -7.27 28.20 19.88
C ALA A 606 -6.19 27.89 18.85
N GLN A 607 -5.94 26.63 18.57
CA GLN A 607 -5.01 26.18 17.54
C GLN A 607 -5.47 26.64 16.15
N ARG A 608 -6.75 26.42 15.78
CA ARG A 608 -7.30 26.90 14.50
C ARG A 608 -7.24 28.43 14.39
N ALA A 609 -7.59 29.16 15.44
CA ALA A 609 -7.51 30.61 15.42
C ALA A 609 -6.07 31.12 15.28
N LEU A 610 -5.09 30.39 15.79
CA LEU A 610 -3.68 30.66 15.56
C LEU A 610 -3.27 30.37 14.14
N ASP A 611 -3.70 29.27 13.55
CA ASP A 611 -3.43 28.91 12.15
C ASP A 611 -4.01 29.96 11.19
N ASP A 612 -5.26 30.40 11.42
CA ASP A 612 -5.89 31.49 10.67
C ASP A 612 -5.09 32.79 10.78
N TYR A 613 -4.65 33.14 12.01
CA TYR A 613 -3.80 34.30 12.22
C TYR A 613 -2.47 34.21 11.47
N LEU A 614 -1.80 33.05 11.50
CA LEU A 614 -0.53 32.85 10.79
C LEU A 614 -0.73 32.97 9.29
N TYR A 615 -1.79 32.39 8.76
CA TYR A 615 -2.17 32.45 7.35
C TYR A 615 -2.44 33.89 6.89
N ASP A 616 -3.29 34.60 7.61
CA ASP A 616 -3.70 35.99 7.28
C ASP A 616 -2.51 36.99 7.31
N HIS A 617 -1.52 36.74 8.17
CA HIS A 617 -0.32 37.56 8.29
C HIS A 617 0.86 37.05 7.46
N HIS A 618 0.65 36.00 6.61
CA HIS A 618 1.68 35.38 5.79
C HIS A 618 2.89 34.88 6.59
N LEU A 619 2.66 34.43 7.82
CA LEU A 619 3.68 33.86 8.70
C LEU A 619 3.72 32.34 8.48
N LYS A 620 4.85 31.83 7.97
CA LYS A 620 5.03 30.42 7.66
C LYS A 620 5.95 29.76 8.70
N PRO A 621 5.42 28.94 9.61
CA PRO A 621 6.27 28.24 10.55
C PRO A 621 7.22 27.28 9.83
N THR A 622 8.50 27.38 10.13
CA THR A 622 9.55 26.46 9.67
C THR A 622 10.01 25.52 10.78
N ILE A 623 9.59 25.77 12.02
CA ILE A 623 9.85 24.91 13.17
C ILE A 623 8.52 24.62 13.85
N VAL A 624 8.22 23.33 14.03
CA VAL A 624 7.01 22.85 14.72
C VAL A 624 7.41 22.02 15.93
N ILE A 625 6.76 22.29 17.06
CA ILE A 625 7.07 21.64 18.33
C ILE A 625 5.78 21.11 18.93
N HIS A 626 5.75 19.82 19.21
CA HIS A 626 4.68 19.17 19.97
C HIS A 626 5.07 19.03 21.44
N ARG A 627 4.17 19.40 22.35
CA ARG A 627 4.33 19.27 23.80
C ARG A 627 3.05 18.74 24.44
N GLY A 628 3.18 17.73 25.29
CA GLY A 628 2.09 17.04 25.94
C GLY A 628 2.08 15.53 25.63
N HIS A 629 0.95 14.90 25.85
CA HIS A 629 0.80 13.46 25.66
C HIS A 629 0.94 13.00 24.21
N SER A 630 1.46 11.79 24.02
CA SER A 630 1.68 11.15 22.70
C SER A 630 0.38 10.97 21.89
N TYR A 631 -0.76 10.76 22.53
CA TYR A 631 -2.03 10.59 21.82
C TYR A 631 -2.52 11.87 21.12
N HIS A 632 -1.92 13.02 21.43
CA HIS A 632 -2.17 14.28 20.74
C HIS A 632 -1.24 14.52 19.54
N VAL A 633 -0.16 13.74 19.38
CA VAL A 633 0.83 13.94 18.30
C VAL A 633 0.17 13.95 16.92
N LYS A 634 -0.79 13.07 16.70
CA LYS A 634 -1.54 12.99 15.43
C LYS A 634 -2.24 14.31 15.08
N TYR A 635 -2.82 15.00 16.07
CA TYR A 635 -3.49 16.29 15.84
C TYR A 635 -2.49 17.42 15.55
N THR A 636 -1.29 17.37 16.15
CA THR A 636 -0.19 18.30 15.79
C THR A 636 0.24 18.06 14.34
N ILE A 637 0.41 16.78 13.92
CA ILE A 637 0.84 16.44 12.57
C ILE A 637 -0.22 16.86 11.53
N GLU A 638 -1.51 16.61 11.79
CA GLU A 638 -2.61 17.01 10.92
C GLU A 638 -2.68 18.53 10.67
N GLN A 639 -2.23 19.34 11.66
CA GLN A 639 -2.20 20.80 11.58
C GLN A 639 -0.82 21.36 11.17
N MET A 640 0.17 20.49 10.98
CA MET A 640 1.54 20.92 10.69
C MET A 640 1.65 21.52 9.27
N PRO A 641 2.26 22.73 9.11
CA PRO A 641 2.47 23.28 7.79
C PRO A 641 3.55 22.51 7.01
N ALA A 642 3.36 22.38 5.70
CA ALA A 642 4.35 21.76 4.81
C ALA A 642 5.70 22.51 4.75
N THR A 643 5.73 23.74 5.28
CA THR A 643 6.95 24.56 5.41
C THR A 643 7.83 24.16 6.59
N ALA A 644 7.39 23.24 7.45
CA ALA A 644 8.15 22.78 8.60
C ALA A 644 9.47 22.12 8.15
N ARG A 645 10.59 22.65 8.62
CA ARG A 645 11.94 22.12 8.37
C ARG A 645 12.53 21.43 9.58
N ILE A 646 12.10 21.83 10.78
CA ILE A 646 12.46 21.16 12.04
C ILE A 646 11.16 20.80 12.74
N VAL A 647 11.05 19.53 13.13
CA VAL A 647 9.91 19.02 13.90
C VAL A 647 10.40 18.38 15.19
N VAL A 648 9.93 18.87 16.33
CA VAL A 648 10.28 18.32 17.64
C VAL A 648 9.05 17.68 18.26
N LEU A 649 9.08 16.35 18.34
CA LEU A 649 8.02 15.54 18.96
C LEU A 649 8.44 15.20 20.40
N GLY A 650 8.26 16.15 21.30
CA GLY A 650 8.72 16.08 22.70
C GLY A 650 7.84 15.24 23.64
N SER A 651 7.00 14.35 23.11
CA SER A 651 6.13 13.43 23.84
C SER A 651 6.72 12.04 24.00
N CYS A 652 6.08 11.20 24.83
CA CYS A 652 6.44 9.78 24.95
C CYS A 652 6.25 9.07 23.61
N GLY A 653 7.26 8.35 23.13
CA GLY A 653 7.18 7.59 21.87
C GLY A 653 6.93 8.44 20.62
N GLY A 654 7.28 9.72 20.64
CA GLY A 654 7.15 10.60 19.45
C GLY A 654 7.83 10.05 18.21
N TYR A 655 8.84 9.17 18.39
CA TYR A 655 9.55 8.47 17.35
C TYR A 655 8.65 7.63 16.43
N ASN A 656 7.55 7.10 16.92
CA ASN A 656 6.65 6.25 16.14
C ASN A 656 5.87 7.01 15.04
N ASN A 657 6.01 8.33 14.95
CA ASN A 657 5.27 9.19 14.02
C ASN A 657 6.14 9.77 12.89
N LEU A 658 7.36 9.27 12.68
CA LEU A 658 8.30 9.81 11.68
C LEU A 658 7.73 9.80 10.25
N SER A 659 7.13 8.69 9.84
CA SER A 659 6.56 8.54 8.51
C SER A 659 5.41 9.52 8.25
N GLU A 660 4.58 9.77 9.26
CA GLU A 660 3.45 10.71 9.14
C GLU A 660 3.93 12.16 8.98
N VAL A 661 4.96 12.56 9.72
CA VAL A 661 5.61 13.86 9.54
C VAL A 661 6.15 14.01 8.13
N LEU A 662 6.85 12.98 7.59
CA LEU A 662 7.45 13.02 6.27
C LEU A 662 6.44 12.95 5.11
N LYS A 663 5.18 12.55 5.35
CA LYS A 663 4.11 12.70 4.38
C LYS A 663 3.72 14.16 4.12
N ILE A 664 3.85 15.02 5.13
CA ILE A 664 3.47 16.44 5.07
C ILE A 664 4.68 17.31 4.73
N SER A 665 5.81 17.05 5.39
CA SER A 665 7.07 17.76 5.17
C SER A 665 8.20 16.77 4.96
N GLU A 666 8.43 16.41 3.70
CA GLU A 666 9.35 15.33 3.29
C GLU A 666 10.82 15.59 3.68
N ASP A 667 11.23 16.85 3.78
CA ASP A 667 12.60 17.24 4.13
C ASP A 667 12.79 17.56 5.62
N ALA A 668 11.78 17.38 6.47
CA ALA A 668 11.85 17.76 7.87
C ALA A 668 12.99 17.04 8.62
N HIS A 669 13.72 17.79 9.46
CA HIS A 669 14.64 17.29 10.46
C HIS A 669 13.86 16.99 11.73
N ILE A 670 13.73 15.71 12.11
CA ILE A 670 12.85 15.30 13.20
C ILE A 670 13.68 14.94 14.43
N ILE A 671 13.33 15.54 15.58
CA ILE A 671 13.84 15.20 16.91
C ILE A 671 12.68 14.58 17.68
N SER A 672 12.86 13.38 18.22
CA SER A 672 11.80 12.67 18.93
C SER A 672 12.35 11.71 19.97
N SER A 673 11.53 11.32 20.95
CA SER A 673 11.89 10.31 21.95
C SER A 673 11.33 8.93 21.60
N LYS A 674 12.12 7.87 21.82
CA LYS A 674 11.68 6.47 21.76
C LYS A 674 10.91 6.02 22.98
N GLN A 675 11.14 6.65 24.14
CA GLN A 675 10.47 6.33 25.39
C GLN A 675 9.75 7.57 25.97
N VAL A 676 10.09 7.92 27.19
CA VAL A 676 9.38 8.99 27.91
C VAL A 676 9.88 10.35 27.49
N GLY A 677 8.98 11.18 26.93
CA GLY A 677 9.24 12.61 26.73
C GLY A 677 9.27 13.35 28.07
N THR A 678 10.32 14.14 28.32
CA THR A 678 10.48 14.85 29.57
C THR A 678 11.00 16.28 29.39
N LYS A 679 10.51 17.20 30.24
CA LYS A 679 11.01 18.56 30.26
C LYS A 679 12.51 18.66 30.48
N THR A 680 13.07 17.79 31.32
CA THR A 680 14.51 17.75 31.62
C THR A 680 15.36 17.65 30.37
N VAL A 681 14.87 17.04 29.30
CA VAL A 681 15.55 16.91 28.01
C VAL A 681 15.00 17.88 26.95
N ASN A 682 13.67 18.05 26.88
CA ASN A 682 13.04 18.91 25.89
C ASN A 682 13.52 20.37 25.99
N GLU A 683 13.53 20.97 27.22
CA GLU A 683 13.90 22.36 27.41
C GLU A 683 15.36 22.63 27.01
N PRO A 684 16.37 21.87 27.43
CA PRO A 684 17.74 22.02 26.92
C PRO A 684 17.88 21.95 25.40
N ILE A 685 17.18 21.01 24.74
CA ILE A 685 17.19 20.90 23.28
C ILE A 685 16.62 22.17 22.64
N LEU A 686 15.43 22.61 23.08
CA LEU A 686 14.76 23.80 22.56
C LEU A 686 15.58 25.08 22.83
N GLN A 687 16.21 25.18 23.99
CA GLN A 687 17.10 26.29 24.33
C GLN A 687 18.35 26.32 23.41
N SER A 688 18.94 25.18 23.15
CA SER A 688 20.09 25.08 22.24
C SER A 688 19.74 25.50 20.80
N ILE A 689 18.59 25.04 20.30
CA ILE A 689 18.05 25.46 18.99
C ILE A 689 17.86 26.98 18.96
N ASN A 690 17.13 27.53 19.93
CA ASN A 690 16.84 28.98 20.01
C ASN A 690 18.10 29.83 20.10
N ASN A 691 19.09 29.42 20.90
CA ASN A 691 20.38 30.13 21.01
C ASN A 691 21.11 30.18 19.67
N THR A 692 21.10 29.07 18.91
CA THR A 692 21.72 28.98 17.59
C THR A 692 21.02 29.90 16.59
N LEU A 693 19.68 29.89 16.58
CA LEU A 693 18.85 30.73 15.72
C LEU A 693 19.04 32.22 15.97
N ILE A 694 19.02 32.67 17.26
CA ILE A 694 19.26 34.06 17.64
C ILE A 694 20.66 34.51 17.22
N ALA A 695 21.66 33.63 17.31
CA ALA A 695 23.02 33.90 16.86
C ALA A 695 23.14 34.00 15.32
N GLY A 696 22.10 33.63 14.56
CA GLY A 696 22.08 33.61 13.10
C GLY A 696 23.03 32.58 12.51
N LYS A 697 23.25 31.49 13.22
CA LYS A 697 24.11 30.38 12.81
C LYS A 697 23.29 29.23 12.26
N ASP A 698 23.92 28.49 11.35
CA ASP A 698 23.39 27.20 10.90
C ASP A 698 23.31 26.23 12.08
N ILE A 699 22.32 25.36 12.08
CA ILE A 699 22.23 24.30 13.07
C ILE A 699 23.08 23.13 12.62
N GLU A 700 24.10 22.82 13.38
CA GLU A 700 24.96 21.66 13.21
C GLU A 700 24.60 20.62 14.27
N TRP A 701 23.88 19.56 13.86
CA TRP A 701 23.30 18.58 14.81
C TRP A 701 24.36 17.80 15.59
N LEU A 702 25.48 17.41 14.97
CA LEU A 702 26.53 16.65 15.66
C LEU A 702 27.18 17.42 16.81
N PRO A 703 27.69 18.65 16.62
CA PRO A 703 28.22 19.46 17.71
C PRO A 703 27.16 19.74 18.77
N MET A 704 25.95 20.17 18.35
CA MET A 704 24.87 20.48 19.29
C MET A 704 24.52 19.28 20.18
N TRP A 705 24.44 18.07 19.60
CA TRP A 705 24.10 16.85 20.35
C TRP A 705 25.19 16.44 21.34
N ARG A 706 26.48 16.62 20.94
CA ARG A 706 27.63 16.39 21.85
C ARG A 706 27.63 17.36 23.03
N ASP A 707 27.34 18.63 22.78
CA ASP A 707 27.27 19.64 23.86
C ASP A 707 26.13 19.35 24.84
N LEU A 708 24.96 18.95 24.33
CA LEU A 708 23.84 18.51 25.14
C LEU A 708 24.19 17.27 25.97
N GLU A 709 24.79 16.25 25.33
CA GLU A 709 25.22 15.03 26.00
C GLU A 709 26.22 15.31 27.13
N ALA A 710 27.22 16.15 26.88
CA ALA A 710 28.18 16.58 27.90
C ALA A 710 27.50 17.31 29.07
N GLY A 711 26.44 18.07 28.79
CA GLY A 711 25.62 18.72 29.82
C GLY A 711 24.90 17.72 30.73
N PHE A 712 24.39 16.63 30.14
CA PHE A 712 23.63 15.60 30.87
C PHE A 712 24.51 14.62 31.64
N GLN A 713 25.79 14.47 31.32
CA GLN A 713 26.70 13.52 32.04
C GLN A 713 26.77 13.75 33.55
N LYS A 714 26.43 14.93 34.04
CA LYS A 714 26.42 15.25 35.47
C LYS A 714 25.18 14.72 36.22
N ASP A 715 24.16 14.35 35.49
CA ASP A 715 22.90 13.80 36.02
C ASP A 715 22.58 12.48 35.31
N PRO A 716 22.92 11.32 35.91
CA PRO A 716 22.70 10.03 35.29
C PRO A 716 21.25 9.75 34.90
N ALA A 717 20.28 10.23 35.69
CA ALA A 717 18.86 10.03 35.40
C ALA A 717 18.41 10.88 34.19
N ALA A 718 18.92 12.10 34.06
CA ALA A 718 18.68 12.93 32.88
C ALA A 718 19.41 12.37 31.65
N LYS A 719 20.62 11.82 31.83
CA LYS A 719 21.38 11.18 30.74
C LYS A 719 20.66 9.97 30.18
N GLU A 720 20.12 9.08 31.03
CA GLU A 720 19.31 7.95 30.63
C GLU A 720 18.11 8.39 29.78
N LYS A 721 17.42 9.46 30.19
CA LYS A 721 16.31 10.04 29.40
C LYS A 721 16.77 10.65 28.08
N PHE A 722 17.93 11.31 28.07
CA PHE A 722 18.50 11.89 26.84
C PHE A 722 18.89 10.82 25.81
N ASP A 723 19.35 9.67 26.26
CA ASP A 723 19.73 8.54 25.39
C ASP A 723 18.54 7.94 24.61
N ASP A 724 17.32 8.21 25.05
CA ASP A 724 16.10 7.84 24.32
C ASP A 724 15.73 8.85 23.23
N TYR A 725 16.35 10.05 23.17
CA TYR A 725 16.09 11.05 22.15
C TYR A 725 16.97 10.84 20.92
N ILE A 726 16.34 10.84 19.77
CA ILE A 726 16.98 10.57 18.49
C ILE A 726 17.13 11.88 17.71
N PRO A 727 18.36 12.31 17.40
CA PRO A 727 18.61 13.47 16.55
C PRO A 727 18.37 13.14 15.07
N PRO A 728 18.20 14.16 14.19
CA PRO A 728 17.85 13.94 12.79
C PRO A 728 18.79 13.01 12.03
N TYR A 729 20.10 13.07 12.27
CA TYR A 729 21.10 12.27 11.59
C TYR A 729 21.15 10.78 12.05
N LYS A 730 20.52 10.44 13.16
CA LYS A 730 20.37 9.04 13.65
C LYS A 730 19.03 8.42 13.26
N ASN A 731 18.11 9.18 12.67
CA ASN A 731 16.82 8.68 12.18
C ASN A 731 17.00 7.94 10.85
N LEU A 732 17.57 6.74 10.87
CA LEU A 732 17.90 6.00 9.64
C LEU A 732 16.66 5.67 8.82
N GLY A 733 15.50 5.39 9.45
CA GLY A 733 14.23 5.18 8.74
C GLY A 733 13.74 6.43 8.03
N ALA A 734 13.80 7.60 8.69
CA ALA A 734 13.45 8.86 8.05
C ALA A 734 14.37 9.19 6.85
N ILE A 735 15.67 8.93 6.99
CA ILE A 735 16.64 9.12 5.92
C ILE A 735 16.38 8.12 4.78
N PHE A 736 16.04 6.87 5.11
CA PHE A 736 15.65 5.85 4.14
C PHE A 736 14.43 6.29 3.32
N ILE A 737 13.35 6.75 3.97
CA ILE A 737 12.13 7.23 3.30
C ILE A 737 12.46 8.32 2.27
N LYS A 738 13.23 9.34 2.68
CA LYS A 738 13.64 10.43 1.78
C LYS A 738 14.41 9.92 0.56
N ALA A 739 15.40 9.06 0.79
CA ALA A 739 16.24 8.51 -0.27
C ALA A 739 15.47 7.54 -1.19
N TYR A 740 14.57 6.73 -0.64
CA TYR A 740 13.76 5.78 -1.38
C TYR A 740 12.77 6.49 -2.33
N ARG A 741 12.04 7.49 -1.82
CA ARG A 741 11.13 8.31 -2.65
C ARG A 741 11.87 8.95 -3.81
N LYS A 742 13.04 9.52 -3.54
CA LYS A 742 13.85 10.12 -4.59
C LYS A 742 14.35 9.10 -5.62
N ALA A 743 14.76 7.91 -5.19
CA ALA A 743 15.22 6.86 -6.09
C ALA A 743 14.09 6.28 -6.95
N MET A 744 12.86 6.28 -6.47
CA MET A 744 11.69 5.80 -7.21
C MET A 744 11.12 6.84 -8.17
N ASP A 745 11.24 8.14 -7.88
CA ASP A 745 10.79 9.25 -8.75
C ASP A 745 11.68 9.44 -9.99
N LEU A 746 12.86 8.83 -10.01
CA LEU A 746 13.80 8.87 -11.13
C LEU A 746 13.60 7.74 -12.17
N ASP A 747 12.65 6.85 -11.97
CA ASP A 747 12.23 5.78 -12.88
C ASP A 747 10.92 6.16 -13.64
#